data_cd8c10e9fe214ef7b2678ee745d81a46
#
_entry.id   cd8c10e9fe214ef7b2678ee745d81a46
#
_cell.length_a   1.000
_cell.length_b   1.000
_cell.length_c   1.000
_cell.angle_alpha   90.00
_cell.angle_beta   90.00
_cell.angle_gamma   90.00
#
_symmetry.space_group_name_H-M   'P 1'
#
loop_
_entity.id
_entity.type
_entity.pdbx_description
1 polymer ?
#
loop_
_entity_poly.entity_id
_entity_poly.type
_entity_poly.pdbx_seq_one_letter_code
_entity_poly.pdbx_strand_id
1 'polypeptide(L)'
;GSAAANGVLMITTKKGKEGRVSVSVNSNVTFENPLVLPQIQNVYGANVNLAASTLTTESWGKKISEMTPEELNYSGAKLRNYAKDDISDFFETGATYNNSVSVSGGTEKVRSYFSYANSYADGMVPNNTYQRNTFSFRQSYSLFNKKLNVDLSLNYVHAQTKNRPGGGTVMNPLYDLYRMPRNIDMDYYKKNYRGEGTWTSNIYGYYNDQKQWVPDGTIELSGPMQQWAYFSPGNNNPYWITNANKGQTEEERAYGYITASYEIIPGLKIQGRLNMDRAKYKGFTKRMATTQNVAAIEDYGMYGQDLIWSNDVYVDAMLSYNKEIKDFSVSASAGWVGHTVKGETQKLWTRATYFSYTDMNQLPTRINFFEPLASWGGSNMNEYSLSSNWDKGLFFTGQVGYKDYVYLEGSYRQDWYRAFKQFEYRGTPDNYGYFSVGANTLMHRYISLPEFITHLKLRASYSEVGNSIPNEVFNKGKADLATGAIASSTYGYFDNPIPETSKSFEAGFDVSFFDSSLNWDLTYYHTGLYNNYFLQATTGGKSKPVNTGLIRNQGIETTVSYSLGFAKDWMWRTSVNFSYNDNKIVKTFKDEQGKSSKLEQKIAGGNIVVRYDEGGSYGDMYALDFRRNDDGSIYLSSNGAPQLSNNSYVYLGNMNSKFQLGWGNTISWKDLSLYFLVSGRIGGKVISLTEAYLDYQGVSKRVGDARLAAEANPDLQWNGKPAMVMPDGNLAPIEEYYKAVGGNMFGSQYVYDATNFRLAELSLGYSFHNLFGGVISNLSLSVVGRNLFFIYKDAPVDP
;
A
#
# COMPACT_ATOMS: atom_id res chain seq x y z
N GLY A 1 23.02 -4.50 -6.38
CA GLY A 1 22.82 -3.54 -7.47
C GLY A 1 21.91 -2.40 -7.07
N SER A 2 21.62 -1.47 -7.98
CA SER A 2 20.77 -0.29 -7.71
C SER A 2 19.38 -0.62 -7.15
N ALA A 3 18.79 -1.74 -7.55
CA ALA A 3 17.54 -2.23 -6.98
C ALA A 3 17.62 -2.52 -5.45
N ALA A 4 18.83 -2.58 -4.90
CA ALA A 4 19.10 -2.82 -3.49
C ALA A 4 19.36 -1.53 -2.67
N ALA A 5 19.20 -0.35 -3.26
CA ALA A 5 19.44 0.92 -2.59
C ALA A 5 18.58 1.12 -1.32
N ASN A 6 17.42 0.48 -1.27
CA ASN A 6 16.49 0.51 -0.14
C ASN A 6 16.45 -0.79 0.67
N GLY A 7 17.48 -1.64 0.54
CA GLY A 7 17.57 -2.95 1.17
C GLY A 7 17.21 -4.10 0.24
N VAL A 8 17.49 -5.32 0.69
CA VAL A 8 17.24 -6.56 -0.06
C VAL A 8 16.57 -7.60 0.83
N LEU A 9 15.46 -8.13 0.35
CA LEU A 9 14.87 -9.33 0.93
C LEU A 9 15.34 -10.56 0.14
N MET A 10 16.14 -11.41 0.76
CA MET A 10 16.65 -12.63 0.14
C MET A 10 15.76 -13.82 0.47
N ILE A 11 15.09 -14.38 -0.55
CA ILE A 11 14.21 -15.54 -0.40
C ILE A 11 14.89 -16.76 -1.03
N THR A 12 15.10 -17.80 -0.23
CA THR A 12 15.61 -19.09 -0.73
C THR A 12 14.46 -20.08 -0.85
N THR A 13 14.17 -20.53 -2.06
CA THR A 13 13.11 -21.52 -2.30
C THR A 13 13.53 -22.92 -1.88
N LYS A 14 12.54 -23.75 -1.51
CA LYS A 14 12.79 -25.16 -1.16
C LYS A 14 13.43 -25.91 -2.33
N LYS A 15 14.37 -26.81 -2.01
CA LYS A 15 15.05 -27.70 -2.97
C LYS A 15 14.65 -29.14 -2.70
N GLY A 16 14.81 -30.00 -3.70
CA GLY A 16 14.77 -31.44 -3.52
C GLY A 16 15.81 -31.88 -2.48
N LYS A 17 15.44 -32.80 -1.60
CA LYS A 17 16.32 -33.38 -0.60
C LYS A 17 16.82 -34.74 -1.07
N GLU A 18 18.05 -35.08 -0.70
CA GLU A 18 18.56 -36.45 -0.85
C GLU A 18 17.85 -37.37 0.12
N GLY A 19 17.55 -38.60 -0.31
CA GLY A 19 16.92 -39.62 0.49
C GLY A 19 15.54 -40.04 -0.04
N ARG A 20 14.73 -40.62 0.85
CA ARG A 20 13.39 -41.12 0.50
C ARG A 20 12.47 -39.97 0.07
N VAL A 21 11.52 -40.32 -0.78
CA VAL A 21 10.45 -39.40 -1.17
C VAL A 21 9.69 -38.93 0.08
N SER A 22 9.61 -37.62 0.25
CA SER A 22 8.87 -36.95 1.31
C SER A 22 7.71 -36.17 0.71
N VAL A 23 6.54 -36.38 1.24
CA VAL A 23 5.32 -35.65 0.92
C VAL A 23 4.96 -34.74 2.08
N SER A 24 4.69 -33.47 1.77
CA SER A 24 4.22 -32.51 2.78
C SER A 24 2.89 -31.90 2.30
N VAL A 25 1.90 -31.92 3.17
CA VAL A 25 0.58 -31.32 2.94
C VAL A 25 0.37 -30.24 3.98
N ASN A 26 -0.07 -29.06 3.54
CA ASN A 26 -0.47 -27.97 4.42
C ASN A 26 -1.86 -27.51 4.02
N SER A 27 -2.71 -27.30 5.03
CA SER A 27 -4.04 -26.73 4.86
C SER A 27 -4.26 -25.69 5.95
N ASN A 28 -4.75 -24.52 5.54
CA ASN A 28 -5.07 -23.43 6.45
C ASN A 28 -6.39 -22.80 6.04
N VAL A 29 -7.23 -22.51 7.02
CA VAL A 29 -8.47 -21.74 6.87
C VAL A 29 -8.37 -20.53 7.78
N THR A 30 -8.57 -19.35 7.25
CA THR A 30 -8.58 -18.09 8.00
C THR A 30 -9.94 -17.43 7.84
N PHE A 31 -10.52 -16.97 8.96
CA PHE A 31 -11.72 -16.14 8.98
C PHE A 31 -11.32 -14.72 9.38
N GLU A 32 -11.90 -13.74 8.69
CA GLU A 32 -11.52 -12.33 8.83
C GLU A 32 -12.75 -11.46 9.05
N ASN A 33 -12.66 -10.54 10.02
CA ASN A 33 -13.67 -9.53 10.29
C ASN A 33 -12.99 -8.16 10.47
N PRO A 34 -13.69 -7.02 10.22
CA PRO A 34 -13.14 -5.70 10.47
C PRO A 34 -12.75 -5.52 11.94
N LEU A 35 -11.51 -5.09 12.21
CA LEU A 35 -11.03 -4.84 13.57
C LEU A 35 -11.52 -3.51 14.12
N VAL A 36 -11.59 -2.48 13.27
CA VAL A 36 -12.01 -1.12 13.65
C VAL A 36 -13.06 -0.64 12.66
N LEU A 37 -14.21 -0.24 13.17
CA LEU A 37 -15.28 0.42 12.42
C LEU A 37 -15.44 1.85 12.92
N PRO A 38 -15.97 2.77 12.11
CA PRO A 38 -16.24 4.15 12.52
C PRO A 38 -17.19 4.21 13.73
N GLN A 39 -16.95 5.17 14.61
CA GLN A 39 -17.87 5.45 15.72
C GLN A 39 -18.99 6.38 15.25
N ILE A 40 -20.21 5.88 15.27
CA ILE A 40 -21.39 6.55 14.74
C ILE A 40 -22.45 6.78 15.80
N GLN A 41 -23.28 7.80 15.58
CA GLN A 41 -24.46 8.08 16.42
C GLN A 41 -25.70 7.29 15.93
N ASN A 42 -26.66 7.02 16.81
CA ASN A 42 -27.87 6.26 16.50
C ASN A 42 -29.17 6.99 16.93
N VAL A 43 -29.11 8.30 17.11
CA VAL A 43 -30.23 9.09 17.64
C VAL A 43 -30.92 9.89 16.55
N TYR A 44 -30.15 10.57 15.68
CA TYR A 44 -30.67 11.49 14.68
C TYR A 44 -30.66 10.86 13.29
N GLY A 45 -31.73 11.07 12.54
CA GLY A 45 -31.94 10.48 11.22
C GLY A 45 -31.79 11.47 10.07
N ALA A 46 -32.26 11.03 8.89
CA ALA A 46 -32.29 11.84 7.69
C ALA A 46 -33.07 13.16 7.93
N ASN A 47 -32.65 14.23 7.29
CA ASN A 47 -33.34 15.48 7.32
C ASN A 47 -34.43 15.48 6.23
N VAL A 48 -35.68 15.26 6.66
CA VAL A 48 -36.87 15.30 5.82
C VAL A 48 -37.64 16.55 6.14
N ASN A 49 -37.87 17.39 5.15
CA ASN A 49 -38.70 18.61 5.30
C ASN A 49 -39.90 18.52 4.35
N LEU A 50 -41.03 18.15 4.87
CA LEU A 50 -42.29 18.01 4.13
C LEU A 50 -42.76 19.32 3.50
N ALA A 51 -42.60 20.45 4.21
CA ALA A 51 -43.02 21.76 3.74
C ALA A 51 -42.17 22.28 2.57
N ALA A 52 -40.86 22.03 2.63
CA ALA A 52 -39.91 22.40 1.56
C ALA A 52 -39.78 21.30 0.49
N SER A 53 -40.45 20.17 0.63
CA SER A 53 -40.38 19.03 -0.24
C SER A 53 -38.93 18.57 -0.47
N THR A 54 -38.14 18.42 0.62
CA THR A 54 -36.73 18.03 0.55
C THR A 54 -36.41 16.82 1.43
N LEU A 55 -35.50 15.99 0.95
CA LEU A 55 -34.86 14.92 1.68
C LEU A 55 -33.35 15.05 1.45
N THR A 56 -32.56 15.14 2.51
CA THR A 56 -31.10 15.24 2.38
C THR A 56 -30.41 13.93 2.73
N THR A 57 -29.20 13.77 2.21
CA THR A 57 -28.35 12.60 2.45
C THR A 57 -27.62 12.63 3.79
N GLU A 58 -27.96 13.57 4.64
CA GLU A 58 -27.29 13.88 5.91
C GLU A 58 -28.15 13.47 7.10
N SER A 59 -27.55 13.15 8.24
CA SER A 59 -28.24 12.84 9.51
C SER A 59 -28.48 14.07 10.38
N TRP A 60 -28.73 15.22 9.76
CA TRP A 60 -29.05 16.47 10.47
C TRP A 60 -30.54 16.64 10.80
N GLY A 61 -31.33 15.62 10.53
CA GLY A 61 -32.75 15.61 10.87
C GLY A 61 -33.03 15.55 12.37
N LYS A 62 -34.29 15.40 12.72
CA LYS A 62 -34.77 15.21 14.10
C LYS A 62 -34.43 13.82 14.62
N LYS A 63 -34.75 13.54 15.88
CA LYS A 63 -34.60 12.19 16.44
C LYS A 63 -35.40 11.20 15.62
N ILE A 64 -34.81 10.06 15.36
CA ILE A 64 -35.42 8.97 14.56
C ILE A 64 -36.74 8.54 15.17
N SER A 65 -36.81 8.47 16.51
CA SER A 65 -38.03 8.10 17.26
C SER A 65 -39.18 9.10 17.15
N GLU A 66 -38.91 10.32 16.70
CA GLU A 66 -39.89 11.42 16.57
C GLU A 66 -40.36 11.61 15.11
N MET A 67 -39.84 10.81 14.17
CA MET A 67 -40.22 10.89 12.75
C MET A 67 -41.59 10.30 12.53
N THR A 68 -42.41 11.02 11.75
CA THR A 68 -43.75 10.56 11.38
C THR A 68 -43.71 9.50 10.28
N PRO A 69 -44.76 8.69 10.13
CA PRO A 69 -44.86 7.73 9.02
C PRO A 69 -44.73 8.36 7.62
N GLU A 70 -45.20 9.61 7.47
CA GLU A 70 -45.09 10.38 6.23
C GLU A 70 -43.63 10.73 5.93
N GLU A 71 -42.88 11.20 6.93
CA GLU A 71 -41.44 11.46 6.81
C GLU A 71 -40.64 10.20 6.51
N LEU A 72 -40.99 9.06 7.13
CA LEU A 72 -40.32 7.79 6.93
C LEU A 72 -40.49 7.19 5.50
N ASN A 73 -41.52 7.61 4.77
CA ASN A 73 -41.80 7.17 3.40
C ASN A 73 -41.75 8.32 2.38
N TYR A 74 -41.15 9.46 2.77
CA TYR A 74 -41.11 10.64 1.93
C TYR A 74 -40.47 10.33 0.56
N SER A 75 -41.14 10.73 -0.53
CA SER A 75 -40.66 10.55 -1.90
C SER A 75 -40.28 9.11 -2.27
N GLY A 76 -40.89 8.10 -1.61
CA GLY A 76 -40.60 6.70 -1.85
C GLY A 76 -39.32 6.17 -1.16
N ALA A 77 -38.60 7.01 -0.44
CA ALA A 77 -37.50 6.58 0.40
C ALA A 77 -37.96 5.56 1.46
N LYS A 78 -37.15 4.60 1.75
CA LYS A 78 -37.40 3.60 2.81
C LYS A 78 -36.52 3.92 3.99
N LEU A 79 -37.12 4.57 5.00
CA LEU A 79 -36.50 4.93 6.26
C LEU A 79 -37.13 4.13 7.40
N ARG A 80 -36.32 3.79 8.41
CA ARG A 80 -36.77 3.13 9.65
C ARG A 80 -37.06 4.17 10.72
N ASN A 81 -37.91 3.83 11.69
CA ASN A 81 -38.12 4.61 12.91
C ASN A 81 -37.12 4.23 14.03
N TYR A 82 -36.04 3.55 13.69
CA TYR A 82 -34.93 3.15 14.56
C TYR A 82 -33.63 3.12 13.78
N ALA A 83 -32.50 3.26 14.48
CA ALA A 83 -31.17 3.05 13.90
C ALA A 83 -30.78 1.57 13.99
N LYS A 84 -30.02 1.10 13.02
CA LYS A 84 -29.43 -0.23 12.98
C LYS A 84 -27.93 -0.14 12.66
N ASP A 85 -27.15 -1.12 13.07
CA ASP A 85 -25.75 -1.18 12.72
C ASP A 85 -25.55 -1.74 11.30
N ASP A 86 -26.05 -1.00 10.32
CA ASP A 86 -25.95 -1.35 8.90
C ASP A 86 -24.50 -1.37 8.38
N ILE A 87 -23.59 -0.68 9.08
CA ILE A 87 -22.15 -0.70 8.72
C ILE A 87 -21.56 -2.07 9.02
N SER A 88 -21.78 -2.61 10.22
CA SER A 88 -21.34 -3.95 10.57
C SER A 88 -22.00 -5.02 9.70
N ASP A 89 -23.34 -4.89 9.46
CA ASP A 89 -24.15 -5.83 8.69
C ASP A 89 -23.81 -5.85 7.18
N PHE A 90 -23.13 -4.82 6.69
CA PHE A 90 -22.65 -4.79 5.30
C PHE A 90 -21.49 -5.73 5.07
N PHE A 91 -20.60 -5.87 6.05
CA PHE A 91 -19.45 -6.74 5.94
C PHE A 91 -19.84 -8.20 6.14
N GLU A 92 -19.24 -9.06 5.34
CA GLU A 92 -19.30 -10.52 5.49
C GLU A 92 -18.07 -10.99 6.23
N THR A 93 -18.15 -12.12 6.94
CA THR A 93 -16.93 -12.75 7.44
C THR A 93 -16.14 -13.26 6.25
N GLY A 94 -14.99 -12.64 5.99
CA GLY A 94 -14.07 -13.08 4.96
C GLY A 94 -13.53 -14.48 5.30
N ALA A 95 -13.31 -15.31 4.28
CA ALA A 95 -12.77 -16.65 4.45
C ALA A 95 -11.65 -16.90 3.43
N THR A 96 -10.47 -17.29 3.92
CA THR A 96 -9.33 -17.62 3.07
C THR A 96 -8.91 -19.06 3.29
N TYR A 97 -8.85 -19.84 2.22
CA TYR A 97 -8.43 -21.25 2.19
C TYR A 97 -7.09 -21.33 1.48
N ASN A 98 -6.06 -21.81 2.16
CA ASN A 98 -4.74 -22.04 1.58
C ASN A 98 -4.37 -23.50 1.73
N ASN A 99 -4.22 -24.19 0.60
CA ASN A 99 -3.89 -25.59 0.54
C ASN A 99 -2.63 -25.78 -0.30
N SER A 100 -1.73 -26.64 0.14
CA SER A 100 -0.57 -26.99 -0.67
C SER A 100 -0.12 -28.42 -0.42
N VAL A 101 0.40 -29.02 -1.49
CA VAL A 101 1.08 -30.30 -1.44
C VAL A 101 2.44 -30.16 -2.10
N SER A 102 3.46 -30.75 -1.51
CA SER A 102 4.78 -30.80 -2.10
C SER A 102 5.38 -32.19 -1.95
N VAL A 103 6.13 -32.58 -2.97
CA VAL A 103 6.86 -33.83 -3.04
C VAL A 103 8.32 -33.51 -3.30
N SER A 104 9.21 -34.07 -2.50
CA SER A 104 10.64 -33.93 -2.68
C SER A 104 11.36 -35.26 -2.44
N GLY A 105 12.38 -35.52 -3.23
CA GLY A 105 13.20 -36.71 -3.09
C GLY A 105 14.35 -36.72 -4.10
N GLY A 106 15.20 -37.71 -4.01
CA GLY A 106 16.28 -37.88 -4.96
C GLY A 106 17.51 -38.57 -4.39
N THR A 107 18.55 -38.55 -5.21
CA THR A 107 19.86 -39.11 -4.90
C THR A 107 20.88 -37.98 -4.77
N GLU A 108 22.10 -38.31 -4.40
CA GLU A 108 23.24 -37.39 -4.44
C GLU A 108 23.38 -36.68 -5.80
N LYS A 109 23.10 -37.39 -6.90
CA LYS A 109 23.28 -36.90 -8.28
C LYS A 109 22.09 -36.13 -8.83
N VAL A 110 20.86 -36.48 -8.36
CA VAL A 110 19.63 -35.95 -8.93
C VAL A 110 18.62 -35.72 -7.82
N ARG A 111 18.13 -34.49 -7.65
CA ARG A 111 17.15 -34.12 -6.65
C ARG A 111 16.01 -33.35 -7.29
N SER A 112 14.80 -33.76 -6.96
CA SER A 112 13.57 -33.22 -7.51
C SER A 112 12.68 -32.66 -6.42
N TYR A 113 12.03 -31.56 -6.72
CA TYR A 113 10.98 -30.97 -5.91
C TYR A 113 9.83 -30.57 -6.82
N PHE A 114 8.64 -30.92 -6.43
CA PHE A 114 7.39 -30.48 -7.05
C PHE A 114 6.46 -29.97 -5.98
N SER A 115 5.71 -28.89 -6.26
CA SER A 115 4.62 -28.46 -5.41
C SER A 115 3.47 -27.85 -6.18
N TYR A 116 2.28 -28.02 -5.64
CA TYR A 116 1.08 -27.33 -6.04
C TYR A 116 0.52 -26.60 -4.81
N ALA A 117 0.14 -25.35 -4.99
CA ALA A 117 -0.54 -24.56 -3.98
C ALA A 117 -1.77 -23.87 -4.57
N ASN A 118 -2.86 -23.91 -3.82
CA ASN A 118 -4.10 -23.21 -4.11
C ASN A 118 -4.43 -22.27 -2.97
N SER A 119 -4.78 -21.03 -3.31
CA SER A 119 -5.37 -20.06 -2.40
C SER A 119 -6.70 -19.61 -2.96
N TYR A 120 -7.75 -19.65 -2.15
CA TYR A 120 -9.05 -19.09 -2.47
C TYR A 120 -9.50 -18.20 -1.32
N ALA A 121 -9.99 -17.02 -1.61
CA ALA A 121 -10.49 -16.10 -0.61
C ALA A 121 -11.81 -15.45 -1.05
N ASP A 122 -12.76 -15.45 -0.14
CA ASP A 122 -13.92 -14.56 -0.14
C ASP A 122 -13.59 -13.37 0.77
N GLY A 123 -13.68 -12.15 0.23
CA GLY A 123 -13.38 -10.93 0.96
C GLY A 123 -14.50 -10.52 1.92
N MET A 124 -14.19 -9.61 2.85
CA MET A 124 -15.19 -9.04 3.77
C MET A 124 -16.21 -8.12 3.08
N VAL A 125 -15.89 -7.58 1.92
CA VAL A 125 -16.83 -6.80 1.10
C VAL A 125 -17.56 -7.75 0.16
N PRO A 126 -18.90 -7.69 0.07
CA PRO A 126 -19.68 -8.62 -0.72
C PRO A 126 -19.19 -8.78 -2.17
N ASN A 127 -19.21 -10.02 -2.66
CA ASN A 127 -18.80 -10.40 -4.03
C ASN A 127 -17.33 -10.16 -4.40
N ASN A 128 -16.47 -9.83 -3.46
CA ASN A 128 -15.04 -9.75 -3.70
C ASN A 128 -14.41 -11.13 -3.53
N THR A 129 -13.78 -11.67 -4.57
CA THR A 129 -13.10 -12.97 -4.49
C THR A 129 -11.72 -12.95 -5.10
N TYR A 130 -10.85 -13.79 -4.56
CA TYR A 130 -9.51 -14.03 -5.07
C TYR A 130 -9.23 -15.52 -5.16
N GLN A 131 -8.64 -15.95 -6.26
CA GLN A 131 -8.16 -17.32 -6.44
C GLN A 131 -6.77 -17.32 -7.04
N ARG A 132 -5.89 -18.19 -6.53
CA ARG A 132 -4.55 -18.39 -7.07
C ARG A 132 -4.17 -19.85 -7.05
N ASN A 133 -3.63 -20.33 -8.18
CA ASN A 133 -3.02 -21.64 -8.32
C ASN A 133 -1.55 -21.45 -8.67
N THR A 134 -0.68 -22.15 -7.97
CA THR A 134 0.76 -22.09 -8.20
C THR A 134 1.33 -23.50 -8.36
N PHE A 135 1.98 -23.75 -9.47
CA PHE A 135 2.75 -24.97 -9.72
C PHE A 135 4.23 -24.62 -9.67
N SER A 136 5.02 -25.41 -8.95
CA SER A 136 6.46 -25.23 -8.87
C SER A 136 7.15 -26.55 -9.11
N PHE A 137 8.15 -26.52 -9.99
CA PHE A 137 9.03 -27.65 -10.27
C PHE A 137 10.46 -27.19 -10.13
N ARG A 138 11.28 -27.99 -9.46
CA ARG A 138 12.72 -27.76 -9.36
C ARG A 138 13.48 -29.04 -9.48
N GLN A 139 14.54 -29.00 -10.28
CA GLN A 139 15.40 -30.12 -10.56
C GLN A 139 16.86 -29.71 -10.39
N SER A 140 17.61 -30.44 -9.58
CA SER A 140 19.04 -30.20 -9.38
C SER A 140 19.83 -31.45 -9.81
N TYR A 141 20.86 -31.22 -10.55
CA TYR A 141 21.81 -32.24 -10.99
C TYR A 141 23.21 -31.96 -10.45
N SER A 142 23.90 -33.00 -9.98
CA SER A 142 25.28 -32.94 -9.55
C SER A 142 26.05 -34.02 -10.31
N LEU A 143 26.87 -33.59 -11.28
CA LEU A 143 27.51 -34.45 -12.27
C LEU A 143 29.03 -34.37 -12.15
N PHE A 144 29.74 -35.31 -12.78
CA PHE A 144 31.22 -35.37 -12.83
C PHE A 144 31.85 -35.22 -11.43
N ASN A 145 31.44 -36.09 -10.50
CA ASN A 145 31.89 -36.07 -9.11
C ASN A 145 31.66 -34.67 -8.44
N LYS A 146 30.48 -34.10 -8.64
CA LYS A 146 30.07 -32.79 -8.12
C LYS A 146 30.76 -31.57 -8.75
N LYS A 147 31.59 -31.77 -9.81
CA LYS A 147 32.21 -30.64 -10.49
C LYS A 147 31.21 -29.79 -11.27
N LEU A 148 30.21 -30.41 -11.90
CA LEU A 148 29.16 -29.72 -12.61
C LEU A 148 27.84 -29.81 -11.80
N ASN A 149 27.31 -28.66 -11.40
CA ASN A 149 25.99 -28.57 -10.77
C ASN A 149 25.08 -27.77 -11.69
N VAL A 150 23.90 -28.31 -11.98
CA VAL A 150 22.85 -27.66 -12.75
C VAL A 150 21.59 -27.61 -11.91
N ASP A 151 21.00 -26.43 -11.76
CA ASP A 151 19.77 -26.20 -11.01
C ASP A 151 18.75 -25.51 -11.94
N LEU A 152 17.63 -26.17 -12.16
CA LEU A 152 16.51 -25.71 -12.96
C LEU A 152 15.30 -25.47 -12.06
N SER A 153 14.66 -24.34 -12.17
CA SER A 153 13.38 -24.04 -11.51
C SER A 153 12.37 -23.49 -12.52
N LEU A 154 11.16 -23.97 -12.46
CA LEU A 154 10.03 -23.49 -13.25
C LEU A 154 8.82 -23.32 -12.34
N ASN A 155 8.17 -22.18 -12.43
CA ASN A 155 6.95 -21.86 -11.69
C ASN A 155 5.91 -21.36 -12.67
N TYR A 156 4.67 -21.76 -12.45
CA TYR A 156 3.52 -21.25 -13.17
C TYR A 156 2.47 -20.79 -12.17
N VAL A 157 1.95 -19.60 -12.37
CA VAL A 157 0.91 -18.99 -11.54
C VAL A 157 -0.26 -18.61 -12.43
N HIS A 158 -1.44 -19.02 -12.00
CA HIS A 158 -2.70 -18.49 -12.50
C HIS A 158 -3.48 -17.90 -11.33
N ALA A 159 -3.77 -16.60 -11.40
CA ALA A 159 -4.53 -15.90 -10.36
C ALA A 159 -5.68 -15.11 -10.96
N GLN A 160 -6.78 -15.03 -10.23
CA GLN A 160 -7.97 -14.28 -10.60
C GLN A 160 -8.50 -13.49 -9.41
N THR A 161 -8.74 -12.20 -9.63
CA THR A 161 -9.42 -11.33 -8.66
C THR A 161 -10.71 -10.82 -9.26
N LYS A 162 -11.82 -10.93 -8.54
CA LYS A 162 -13.12 -10.39 -8.96
C LYS A 162 -13.58 -9.29 -8.02
N ASN A 163 -14.16 -8.25 -8.59
CA ASN A 163 -14.85 -7.16 -7.91
C ASN A 163 -14.04 -6.54 -6.76
N ARG A 164 -12.73 -6.31 -6.99
CA ARG A 164 -11.90 -5.59 -6.02
C ARG A 164 -12.55 -4.23 -5.72
N PRO A 165 -12.83 -3.90 -4.45
CA PRO A 165 -13.40 -2.62 -4.09
C PRO A 165 -12.51 -1.46 -4.52
N GLY A 166 -13.12 -0.36 -4.96
CA GLY A 166 -12.42 0.89 -5.18
C GLY A 166 -11.95 1.53 -3.87
N GLY A 167 -11.00 2.46 -3.97
CA GLY A 167 -10.55 3.29 -2.84
C GLY A 167 -10.99 4.74 -2.97
N GLY A 168 -10.88 5.51 -1.90
CA GLY A 168 -11.30 6.91 -1.87
C GLY A 168 -12.81 7.07 -2.05
N THR A 169 -13.22 7.96 -2.95
CA THR A 169 -14.64 8.26 -3.20
C THR A 169 -15.21 7.57 -4.43
N VAL A 170 -14.35 7.00 -5.29
CA VAL A 170 -14.74 6.43 -6.58
C VAL A 170 -14.94 4.93 -6.46
N MET A 171 -16.13 4.43 -6.78
CA MET A 171 -16.46 3.00 -6.75
C MET A 171 -16.15 2.31 -5.42
N ASN A 172 -16.18 3.06 -4.34
CA ASN A 172 -15.97 2.58 -2.99
C ASN A 172 -17.32 2.45 -2.27
N PRO A 173 -17.82 1.25 -2.02
CA PRO A 173 -19.11 1.07 -1.35
C PRO A 173 -19.11 1.64 0.08
N LEU A 174 -17.93 1.68 0.74
CA LEU A 174 -17.81 2.19 2.10
C LEU A 174 -17.97 3.71 2.16
N TYR A 175 -17.67 4.43 1.08
CA TYR A 175 -17.83 5.88 1.03
C TYR A 175 -19.29 6.30 1.22
N ASP A 176 -20.22 5.63 0.55
CA ASP A 176 -21.64 5.89 0.69
C ASP A 176 -22.22 5.23 1.95
N LEU A 177 -21.78 4.03 2.30
CA LEU A 177 -22.19 3.30 3.50
C LEU A 177 -21.93 4.10 4.79
N TYR A 178 -20.74 4.70 4.90
CA TYR A 178 -20.35 5.41 6.12
C TYR A 178 -21.04 6.75 6.30
N ARG A 179 -21.37 7.43 5.19
CA ARG A 179 -22.02 8.76 5.22
C ARG A 179 -23.53 8.72 5.17
N MET A 180 -24.18 7.60 4.94
CA MET A 180 -25.63 7.51 4.81
C MET A 180 -26.33 7.87 6.12
N PRO A 181 -27.59 8.39 6.06
CA PRO A 181 -28.40 8.61 7.23
C PRO A 181 -28.59 7.36 8.09
N ARG A 182 -28.61 7.55 9.39
CA ARG A 182 -28.65 6.44 10.37
C ARG A 182 -29.90 5.59 10.36
N ASN A 183 -30.98 6.07 9.77
CA ASN A 183 -32.27 5.40 9.72
C ASN A 183 -32.67 4.91 8.32
N ILE A 184 -31.74 4.85 7.38
CA ILE A 184 -32.03 4.27 6.06
C ILE A 184 -32.29 2.77 6.19
N ASP A 185 -33.26 2.23 5.42
CA ASP A 185 -33.57 0.80 5.45
C ASP A 185 -32.64 0.02 4.50
N MET A 186 -31.43 -0.30 4.99
CA MET A 186 -30.46 -1.04 4.22
C MET A 186 -30.87 -2.48 3.92
N ASP A 187 -31.75 -3.09 4.73
CA ASP A 187 -32.28 -4.42 4.44
C ASP A 187 -33.18 -4.42 3.18
N TYR A 188 -33.95 -3.32 3.03
CA TYR A 188 -34.71 -3.08 1.81
C TYR A 188 -33.79 -2.87 0.61
N TYR A 189 -32.82 -1.96 0.72
CA TYR A 189 -31.91 -1.58 -0.37
C TYR A 189 -30.86 -2.66 -0.71
N LYS A 190 -30.57 -3.59 0.18
CA LYS A 190 -29.80 -4.80 -0.09
C LYS A 190 -30.55 -5.73 -1.05
N LYS A 191 -31.83 -5.92 -0.84
CA LYS A 191 -32.69 -6.77 -1.68
C LYS A 191 -33.07 -6.09 -2.99
N ASN A 192 -33.28 -4.79 -2.95
CA ASN A 192 -33.77 -3.97 -4.04
C ASN A 192 -32.72 -2.95 -4.51
N TYR A 193 -31.46 -3.38 -4.68
CA TYR A 193 -30.38 -2.49 -5.14
C TYR A 193 -30.51 -2.09 -6.61
N ARG A 194 -31.31 -2.82 -7.38
CA ARG A 194 -31.54 -2.66 -8.81
C ARG A 194 -33.03 -2.67 -9.12
N GLY A 195 -33.45 -1.79 -10.01
CA GLY A 195 -34.77 -1.77 -10.63
C GLY A 195 -34.68 -1.45 -12.10
N GLU A 196 -35.83 -1.49 -12.79
CA GLU A 196 -35.96 -0.93 -14.12
C GLU A 196 -36.57 0.46 -13.99
N GLY A 197 -36.07 1.40 -14.79
CA GLY A 197 -36.54 2.78 -14.76
C GLY A 197 -36.08 3.60 -15.95
N THR A 198 -36.47 4.87 -15.95
CA THR A 198 -36.08 5.85 -16.98
C THR A 198 -35.31 6.97 -16.33
N TRP A 199 -34.38 7.55 -17.06
CA TRP A 199 -33.63 8.75 -16.66
C TRP A 199 -33.30 9.60 -17.87
N THR A 200 -33.14 10.90 -17.63
CA THR A 200 -32.83 11.86 -18.67
C THR A 200 -31.33 12.09 -18.74
N SER A 201 -30.76 12.03 -19.93
CA SER A 201 -29.37 12.38 -20.20
C SER A 201 -29.27 13.56 -21.13
N ASN A 202 -28.26 14.41 -20.93
CA ASN A 202 -27.92 15.49 -21.83
C ASN A 202 -27.19 14.90 -23.04
N ILE A 203 -27.65 15.21 -24.26
CA ILE A 203 -27.08 14.68 -25.50
C ILE A 203 -26.18 15.66 -26.24
N TYR A 204 -26.40 16.92 -26.10
CA TYR A 204 -25.55 17.98 -26.63
C TYR A 204 -25.69 19.28 -25.84
N GLY A 205 -24.80 20.20 -26.08
CA GLY A 205 -24.81 21.50 -25.43
C GLY A 205 -23.65 22.33 -25.93
N TYR A 206 -23.57 23.55 -25.46
CA TYR A 206 -22.54 24.51 -25.82
C TYR A 206 -21.95 25.19 -24.58
N TYR A 207 -20.77 25.76 -24.72
CA TYR A 207 -20.23 26.64 -23.71
C TYR A 207 -20.71 28.09 -23.98
N ASN A 208 -21.37 28.68 -23.00
CA ASN A 208 -21.76 30.09 -23.06
C ASN A 208 -20.52 31.01 -22.96
N ASP A 209 -20.73 32.34 -23.09
CA ASP A 209 -19.67 33.35 -22.99
C ASP A 209 -18.93 33.31 -21.61
N GLN A 210 -19.55 32.78 -20.56
CA GLN A 210 -18.95 32.60 -19.24
C GLN A 210 -18.21 31.27 -19.13
N LYS A 211 -18.03 30.51 -20.21
CA LYS A 211 -17.44 29.19 -20.27
C LYS A 211 -18.15 28.13 -19.41
N GLN A 212 -19.43 28.32 -19.19
CA GLN A 212 -20.28 27.32 -18.51
C GLN A 212 -20.92 26.45 -19.58
N TRP A 213 -20.94 25.13 -19.31
CA TRP A 213 -21.64 24.18 -20.18
C TRP A 213 -23.15 24.37 -20.02
N VAL A 214 -23.84 24.58 -21.13
CA VAL A 214 -25.30 24.70 -21.21
C VAL A 214 -25.85 23.57 -22.06
N PRO A 215 -26.65 22.64 -21.47
CA PRO A 215 -27.28 21.57 -22.25
C PRO A 215 -28.31 22.16 -23.23
N ASP A 216 -28.29 21.70 -24.47
CA ASP A 216 -29.18 22.15 -25.55
C ASP A 216 -30.12 21.01 -26.04
N GLY A 217 -30.04 19.85 -25.43
CA GLY A 217 -30.92 18.74 -25.70
C GLY A 217 -30.78 17.60 -24.70
N THR A 218 -31.87 16.87 -24.56
CA THR A 218 -31.95 15.72 -23.66
C THR A 218 -32.52 14.50 -24.37
N ILE A 219 -32.18 13.32 -23.90
CA ILE A 219 -32.76 12.06 -24.30
C ILE A 219 -33.25 11.31 -23.05
N GLU A 220 -34.39 10.70 -23.14
CA GLU A 220 -34.83 9.74 -22.14
C GLU A 220 -34.26 8.36 -22.45
N LEU A 221 -33.55 7.80 -21.47
CA LEU A 221 -32.98 6.47 -21.48
C LEU A 221 -33.79 5.57 -20.56
N SER A 222 -33.84 4.28 -20.85
CA SER A 222 -34.53 3.28 -20.03
C SER A 222 -33.68 2.03 -19.86
N GLY A 223 -33.85 1.38 -18.71
CA GLY A 223 -33.18 0.11 -18.45
C GLY A 223 -32.86 -0.09 -16.96
N PRO A 224 -31.93 -1.04 -16.67
CA PRO A 224 -31.50 -1.31 -15.32
C PRO A 224 -30.82 -0.09 -14.68
N MET A 225 -31.36 0.37 -13.55
CA MET A 225 -30.81 1.47 -12.79
C MET A 225 -30.72 1.12 -11.30
N GLN A 226 -29.88 1.86 -10.57
CA GLN A 226 -29.80 1.67 -9.12
C GLN A 226 -31.09 2.12 -8.43
N GLN A 227 -31.45 1.40 -7.40
CA GLN A 227 -32.51 1.79 -6.46
C GLN A 227 -31.84 2.31 -5.19
N TRP A 228 -32.10 3.58 -4.87
CA TRP A 228 -31.52 4.24 -3.72
C TRP A 228 -32.41 5.35 -3.20
N ALA A 229 -32.46 5.55 -1.88
CA ALA A 229 -33.29 6.58 -1.26
C ALA A 229 -32.88 7.99 -1.70
N TYR A 230 -31.62 8.16 -2.01
CA TYR A 230 -31.01 9.45 -2.29
C TYR A 230 -30.36 9.42 -3.68
N PHE A 231 -31.12 9.04 -4.69
CA PHE A 231 -30.64 9.09 -6.05
C PHE A 231 -30.44 10.55 -6.47
N SER A 232 -29.29 11.08 -6.11
CA SER A 232 -28.82 12.41 -6.48
C SER A 232 -27.36 12.32 -6.91
N PRO A 233 -26.84 13.28 -7.67
CA PRO A 233 -25.45 13.27 -8.07
C PRO A 233 -24.52 13.05 -6.86
N GLY A 234 -23.66 12.04 -6.97
CA GLY A 234 -22.64 11.73 -5.98
C GLY A 234 -22.97 10.66 -4.94
N ASN A 235 -24.14 10.00 -5.00
CA ASN A 235 -24.52 8.95 -4.04
C ASN A 235 -24.90 7.64 -4.75
N ASN A 236 -24.41 6.53 -4.20
CA ASN A 236 -24.74 5.20 -4.67
C ASN A 236 -25.29 4.32 -3.54
N ASN A 237 -26.14 3.39 -3.91
CA ASN A 237 -26.43 2.25 -3.06
C ASN A 237 -25.15 1.39 -2.94
N PRO A 238 -24.60 1.13 -1.74
CA PRO A 238 -23.42 0.30 -1.56
C PRO A 238 -23.53 -1.07 -2.21
N TYR A 239 -24.72 -1.69 -2.19
CA TYR A 239 -24.98 -2.98 -2.83
C TYR A 239 -25.08 -2.91 -4.36
N TRP A 240 -25.43 -1.75 -4.93
CA TRP A 240 -25.30 -1.51 -6.36
C TRP A 240 -23.86 -1.53 -6.80
N ILE A 241 -22.99 -0.92 -6.02
CA ILE A 241 -21.54 -0.92 -6.31
C ILE A 241 -20.98 -2.33 -6.32
N THR A 242 -21.32 -3.15 -5.32
CA THR A 242 -20.76 -4.51 -5.19
C THR A 242 -21.43 -5.55 -6.08
N ASN A 243 -22.71 -5.39 -6.38
CA ASN A 243 -23.49 -6.41 -7.08
C ASN A 243 -23.66 -6.14 -8.57
N ALA A 244 -23.92 -4.91 -8.97
CA ALA A 244 -24.20 -4.56 -10.37
C ALA A 244 -22.91 -4.26 -11.16
N ASN A 245 -21.97 -3.57 -10.56
CA ASN A 245 -20.71 -3.23 -11.21
C ASN A 245 -19.73 -4.38 -11.09
N LYS A 246 -19.14 -4.79 -12.19
CA LYS A 246 -18.25 -5.96 -12.26
C LYS A 246 -16.86 -5.57 -12.72
N GLY A 247 -15.88 -6.17 -12.10
CA GLY A 247 -14.49 -6.10 -12.53
C GLY A 247 -13.79 -7.43 -12.26
N GLN A 248 -12.90 -7.80 -13.14
CA GLN A 248 -12.09 -9.00 -12.99
C GLN A 248 -10.69 -8.72 -13.52
N THR A 249 -9.71 -9.22 -12.81
CA THR A 249 -8.32 -9.28 -13.27
C THR A 249 -7.84 -10.72 -13.21
N GLU A 250 -7.23 -11.18 -14.28
CA GLU A 250 -6.63 -12.51 -14.42
C GLU A 250 -5.14 -12.34 -14.69
N GLU A 251 -4.32 -13.08 -13.98
CA GLU A 251 -2.87 -13.14 -14.13
C GLU A 251 -2.45 -14.54 -14.53
N GLU A 252 -1.73 -14.65 -15.65
CA GLU A 252 -0.98 -15.84 -16.05
C GLU A 252 0.51 -15.49 -16.03
N ARG A 253 1.29 -16.18 -15.20
CA ARG A 253 2.72 -15.92 -15.06
C ARG A 253 3.51 -17.20 -15.07
N ALA A 254 4.54 -17.25 -15.93
CA ALA A 254 5.51 -18.32 -15.95
C ALA A 254 6.90 -17.73 -15.69
N TYR A 255 7.57 -18.20 -14.64
CA TYR A 255 8.90 -17.73 -14.31
C TYR A 255 9.79 -18.87 -13.83
N GLY A 256 11.08 -18.73 -14.08
CA GLY A 256 12.04 -19.74 -13.69
C GLY A 256 13.46 -19.35 -14.02
N TYR A 257 14.36 -20.24 -13.66
CA TYR A 257 15.77 -20.06 -13.96
C TYR A 257 16.45 -21.38 -14.26
N ILE A 258 17.55 -21.29 -14.96
CA ILE A 258 18.59 -22.32 -15.06
C ILE A 258 19.90 -21.71 -14.59
N THR A 259 20.57 -22.43 -13.69
CA THR A 259 21.93 -22.11 -13.23
C THR A 259 22.83 -23.31 -13.49
N ALA A 260 23.96 -23.07 -14.11
CA ALA A 260 25.00 -24.09 -14.26
C ALA A 260 26.29 -23.57 -13.62
N SER A 261 26.89 -24.35 -12.74
CA SER A 261 28.17 -24.04 -12.13
C SER A 261 29.15 -25.19 -12.32
N TYR A 262 30.38 -24.89 -12.77
CA TYR A 262 31.43 -25.85 -13.01
C TYR A 262 32.68 -25.51 -12.20
N GLU A 263 33.19 -26.47 -11.45
CA GLU A 263 34.46 -26.34 -10.74
C GLU A 263 35.60 -26.68 -11.67
N ILE A 264 36.36 -25.67 -12.11
CA ILE A 264 37.47 -25.80 -13.06
C ILE A 264 38.64 -26.47 -12.38
N ILE A 265 39.04 -25.94 -11.23
CA ILE A 265 40.04 -26.53 -10.31
C ILE A 265 39.50 -26.35 -8.87
N PRO A 266 40.01 -27.10 -7.88
CA PRO A 266 39.57 -26.97 -6.51
C PRO A 266 39.56 -25.52 -6.05
N GLY A 267 38.34 -25.02 -5.64
CA GLY A 267 38.13 -23.69 -5.22
C GLY A 267 37.79 -22.67 -6.32
N LEU A 268 38.10 -22.94 -7.60
CA LEU A 268 37.76 -22.03 -8.72
C LEU A 268 36.53 -22.52 -9.47
N LYS A 269 35.47 -21.76 -9.47
CA LYS A 269 34.19 -22.09 -10.11
C LYS A 269 33.74 -21.00 -11.08
N ILE A 270 33.24 -21.44 -12.24
CA ILE A 270 32.47 -20.58 -13.14
C ILE A 270 31.00 -20.92 -13.02
N GLN A 271 30.16 -19.90 -13.00
CA GLN A 271 28.69 -20.03 -12.97
C GLN A 271 28.05 -19.16 -14.03
N GLY A 272 27.04 -19.70 -14.69
CA GLY A 272 26.12 -18.94 -15.53
C GLY A 272 24.70 -19.15 -15.07
N ARG A 273 23.88 -18.12 -15.15
CA ARG A 273 22.45 -18.15 -14.81
C ARG A 273 21.64 -17.38 -15.82
N LEU A 274 20.51 -17.95 -16.19
CA LEU A 274 19.47 -17.33 -16.98
C LEU A 274 18.18 -17.41 -16.18
N ASN A 275 17.56 -16.25 -15.90
CA ASN A 275 16.20 -16.15 -15.36
C ASN A 275 15.29 -15.59 -16.44
N MET A 276 14.08 -16.11 -16.50
CA MET A 276 13.00 -15.57 -17.34
C MET A 276 11.72 -15.48 -16.51
N ASP A 277 11.02 -14.36 -16.67
CA ASP A 277 9.72 -14.12 -16.05
C ASP A 277 8.79 -13.50 -17.10
N ARG A 278 7.72 -14.20 -17.42
CA ARG A 278 6.71 -13.75 -18.37
C ARG A 278 5.38 -13.68 -17.67
N ALA A 279 4.81 -12.48 -17.57
CA ALA A 279 3.50 -12.25 -17.01
C ALA A 279 2.54 -11.67 -18.06
N LYS A 280 1.30 -12.12 -18.01
CA LYS A 280 0.19 -11.60 -18.78
C LYS A 280 -0.96 -11.29 -17.82
N TYR A 281 -1.41 -10.05 -17.86
CA TYR A 281 -2.57 -9.59 -17.11
C TYR A 281 -3.69 -9.28 -18.08
N LYS A 282 -4.88 -9.80 -17.82
CA LYS A 282 -6.10 -9.49 -18.55
C LYS A 282 -7.13 -8.97 -17.57
N GLY A 283 -7.58 -7.74 -17.77
CA GLY A 283 -8.62 -7.11 -16.96
C GLY A 283 -9.86 -6.80 -17.78
N PHE A 284 -11.02 -6.82 -17.15
CA PHE A 284 -12.18 -6.12 -17.64
C PHE A 284 -12.88 -5.35 -16.51
N THR A 285 -13.54 -4.28 -16.89
CA THR A 285 -14.35 -3.45 -16.00
C THR A 285 -15.68 -3.17 -16.66
N LYS A 286 -16.76 -3.41 -15.94
CA LYS A 286 -18.14 -3.06 -16.34
C LYS A 286 -18.73 -2.12 -15.29
N ARG A 287 -19.14 -0.93 -15.74
CA ARG A 287 -19.84 0.04 -14.91
C ARG A 287 -21.22 0.25 -15.49
N MET A 288 -22.22 0.02 -14.66
CA MET A 288 -23.61 0.16 -15.08
C MET A 288 -23.99 1.64 -15.16
N ALA A 289 -24.88 1.98 -16.09
CA ALA A 289 -25.53 3.29 -16.11
C ALA A 289 -26.14 3.63 -14.74
N THR A 290 -26.30 4.91 -14.44
CA THR A 290 -26.75 5.48 -13.17
C THR A 290 -25.78 5.31 -11.98
N THR A 291 -24.59 4.71 -12.17
CA THR A 291 -23.55 4.68 -11.15
C THR A 291 -22.92 6.05 -10.98
N GLN A 292 -23.01 6.64 -9.80
CA GLN A 292 -22.50 7.97 -9.48
C GLN A 292 -21.02 7.95 -9.07
N ASN A 293 -20.39 9.13 -8.99
CA ASN A 293 -18.97 9.29 -8.62
C ASN A 293 -17.97 8.58 -9.56
N VAL A 294 -18.37 8.44 -10.82
CA VAL A 294 -17.51 7.90 -11.87
C VAL A 294 -17.61 8.86 -13.04
N ALA A 295 -16.67 9.78 -13.14
CA ALA A 295 -16.74 10.88 -14.10
C ALA A 295 -17.24 10.45 -15.50
N ALA A 296 -18.34 11.04 -15.92
CA ALA A 296 -18.88 10.99 -17.27
C ALA A 296 -19.35 9.63 -17.80
N ILE A 297 -19.80 8.73 -16.91
CA ILE A 297 -20.36 7.43 -17.31
C ILE A 297 -21.72 7.13 -16.69
N GLU A 298 -22.23 8.04 -15.86
CA GLU A 298 -23.45 7.85 -15.09
C GLU A 298 -24.66 7.51 -15.98
N ASP A 299 -24.72 8.13 -17.14
CA ASP A 299 -25.89 8.03 -18.02
C ASP A 299 -25.93 6.76 -18.87
N TYR A 300 -24.77 6.29 -19.33
CA TYR A 300 -24.70 5.21 -20.33
C TYR A 300 -23.94 3.97 -19.87
N GLY A 301 -23.19 4.07 -18.80
CA GLY A 301 -22.30 3.00 -18.34
C GLY A 301 -20.94 2.99 -19.07
N MET A 302 -20.09 2.06 -18.70
CA MET A 302 -18.74 1.91 -19.24
C MET A 302 -18.32 0.44 -19.30
N TYR A 303 -17.63 0.10 -20.37
CA TYR A 303 -16.89 -1.16 -20.48
C TYR A 303 -15.41 -0.88 -20.74
N GLY A 304 -14.54 -1.53 -20.00
CA GLY A 304 -13.10 -1.44 -20.19
C GLY A 304 -12.47 -2.82 -20.27
N GLN A 305 -11.44 -2.97 -21.09
CA GLN A 305 -10.59 -4.14 -21.17
C GLN A 305 -9.13 -3.71 -21.17
N ASP A 306 -8.35 -4.31 -20.27
CA ASP A 306 -6.91 -4.12 -20.15
C ASP A 306 -6.20 -5.43 -20.49
N LEU A 307 -5.14 -5.33 -21.27
CA LEU A 307 -4.28 -6.45 -21.61
C LEU A 307 -2.82 -5.98 -21.50
N ILE A 308 -2.10 -6.56 -20.56
CA ILE A 308 -0.74 -6.17 -20.23
C ILE A 308 0.15 -7.40 -20.29
N TRP A 309 1.26 -7.31 -21.02
CA TRP A 309 2.32 -8.31 -21.03
C TRP A 309 3.60 -7.72 -20.47
N SER A 310 4.31 -8.53 -19.73
CA SER A 310 5.65 -8.22 -19.25
C SER A 310 6.57 -9.41 -19.50
N ASN A 311 7.74 -9.14 -20.04
CA ASN A 311 8.81 -10.12 -20.17
C ASN A 311 10.05 -9.54 -19.51
N ASP A 312 10.55 -10.25 -18.50
CA ASP A 312 11.76 -9.93 -17.75
C ASP A 312 12.80 -11.03 -18.00
N VAL A 313 13.96 -10.65 -18.46
CA VAL A 313 15.08 -11.57 -18.73
C VAL A 313 16.32 -11.06 -18.02
N TYR A 314 16.87 -11.91 -17.16
CA TYR A 314 18.10 -11.65 -16.42
C TYR A 314 19.13 -12.74 -16.72
N VAL A 315 20.35 -12.32 -17.04
CA VAL A 315 21.48 -13.22 -17.31
C VAL A 315 22.66 -12.77 -16.48
N ASP A 316 23.35 -13.71 -15.84
CA ASP A 316 24.65 -13.45 -15.22
C ASP A 316 25.69 -14.54 -15.51
N ALA A 317 26.94 -14.11 -15.47
CA ALA A 317 28.12 -14.99 -15.49
C ALA A 317 29.07 -14.56 -14.38
N MET A 318 29.55 -15.48 -13.58
CA MET A 318 30.40 -15.24 -12.44
C MET A 318 31.53 -16.26 -12.33
N LEU A 319 32.75 -15.78 -12.10
CA LEU A 319 33.90 -16.55 -11.69
C LEU A 319 34.06 -16.34 -10.17
N SER A 320 34.22 -17.42 -9.43
CA SER A 320 34.43 -17.38 -7.98
C SER A 320 35.61 -18.26 -7.56
N TYR A 321 36.38 -17.75 -6.63
CA TYR A 321 37.52 -18.45 -6.05
C TYR A 321 37.43 -18.48 -4.54
N ASN A 322 37.49 -19.64 -3.92
CA ASN A 322 37.50 -19.84 -2.49
C ASN A 322 38.63 -20.78 -2.10
N LYS A 323 39.51 -20.33 -1.22
CA LYS A 323 40.65 -21.14 -0.79
C LYS A 323 41.08 -20.78 0.63
N GLU A 324 41.44 -21.78 1.38
CA GLU A 324 42.18 -21.65 2.62
C GLU A 324 43.68 -21.70 2.33
N ILE A 325 44.44 -20.73 2.79
CA ILE A 325 45.89 -20.59 2.62
C ILE A 325 46.48 -20.35 4.00
N LYS A 326 46.97 -21.42 4.62
CA LYS A 326 47.45 -21.43 6.02
C LYS A 326 46.36 -20.88 6.96
N ASP A 327 46.66 -19.77 7.61
CA ASP A 327 45.76 -19.09 8.55
C ASP A 327 44.74 -18.15 7.87
N PHE A 328 44.78 -18.07 6.56
CA PHE A 328 43.90 -17.15 5.79
C PHE A 328 42.84 -17.92 5.00
N SER A 329 41.60 -17.46 5.10
CA SER A 329 40.53 -17.81 4.18
C SER A 329 40.34 -16.69 3.16
N VAL A 330 40.37 -17.00 1.88
CA VAL A 330 40.22 -16.05 0.79
C VAL A 330 39.04 -16.43 -0.07
N SER A 331 38.12 -15.50 -0.25
CA SER A 331 36.98 -15.62 -1.16
C SER A 331 36.97 -14.42 -2.10
N ALA A 332 36.90 -14.66 -3.41
CA ALA A 332 36.81 -13.60 -4.39
C ALA A 332 35.83 -14.01 -5.51
N SER A 333 35.07 -13.04 -6.02
CA SER A 333 34.20 -13.24 -7.17
C SER A 333 34.24 -12.05 -8.10
N ALA A 334 34.17 -12.32 -9.40
CA ALA A 334 34.01 -11.33 -10.46
C ALA A 334 32.91 -11.79 -11.40
N GLY A 335 32.05 -10.88 -11.83
CA GLY A 335 30.98 -11.28 -12.71
C GLY A 335 30.36 -10.12 -13.49
N TRP A 336 29.56 -10.52 -14.44
CA TRP A 336 28.77 -9.64 -15.28
C TRP A 336 27.30 -10.01 -15.16
N VAL A 337 26.43 -9.00 -15.21
CA VAL A 337 24.98 -9.13 -15.24
C VAL A 337 24.38 -8.33 -16.39
N GLY A 338 23.32 -8.85 -16.97
CA GLY A 338 22.47 -8.14 -17.92
C GLY A 338 21.01 -8.41 -17.59
N HIS A 339 20.20 -7.35 -17.60
CA HIS A 339 18.80 -7.42 -17.29
C HIS A 339 18.00 -6.61 -18.31
N THR A 340 16.88 -7.14 -18.76
CA THR A 340 15.99 -6.48 -19.73
C THR A 340 14.55 -6.75 -19.37
N VAL A 341 13.77 -5.68 -19.24
CA VAL A 341 12.33 -5.73 -19.05
C VAL A 341 11.65 -5.12 -20.26
N LYS A 342 10.71 -5.85 -20.86
CA LYS A 342 9.86 -5.36 -21.95
C LYS A 342 8.41 -5.50 -21.53
N GLY A 343 7.64 -4.45 -21.72
CA GLY A 343 6.21 -4.42 -21.44
C GLY A 343 5.42 -3.96 -22.64
N GLU A 344 4.22 -4.50 -22.77
CA GLU A 344 3.21 -4.09 -23.73
C GLU A 344 1.89 -3.90 -22.99
N THR A 345 1.25 -2.79 -23.20
CA THR A 345 -0.06 -2.47 -22.62
C THR A 345 -1.02 -2.09 -23.71
N GLN A 346 -2.16 -2.75 -23.71
CA GLN A 346 -3.31 -2.42 -24.55
C GLN A 346 -4.49 -2.15 -23.63
N LYS A 347 -5.12 -0.99 -23.77
CA LYS A 347 -6.35 -0.66 -23.08
C LYS A 347 -7.42 -0.27 -24.10
N LEU A 348 -8.58 -0.85 -23.95
CA LEU A 348 -9.75 -0.55 -24.71
C LEU A 348 -10.86 -0.14 -23.75
N TRP A 349 -11.30 1.10 -23.82
CA TRP A 349 -12.32 1.62 -22.93
C TRP A 349 -13.42 2.29 -23.76
N THR A 350 -14.65 1.88 -23.53
CA THR A 350 -15.83 2.57 -24.04
C THR A 350 -16.32 3.51 -22.96
N ARG A 351 -16.45 4.77 -23.29
CA ARG A 351 -16.90 5.80 -22.38
C ARG A 351 -17.75 6.78 -23.16
N ALA A 352 -18.99 6.91 -22.82
CA ALA A 352 -19.87 7.91 -23.36
C ALA A 352 -19.77 9.18 -22.51
N THR A 353 -18.98 10.15 -22.97
CA THR A 353 -18.96 11.48 -22.40
C THR A 353 -19.44 12.45 -23.43
N TYR A 354 -20.46 13.22 -23.12
CA TYR A 354 -20.97 14.33 -23.92
C TYR A 354 -20.99 14.09 -25.44
N PHE A 355 -22.16 13.94 -25.97
CA PHE A 355 -22.34 13.75 -27.39
C PHE A 355 -22.48 15.12 -28.05
N SER A 356 -21.54 15.45 -28.92
CA SER A 356 -21.75 16.47 -29.92
C SER A 356 -22.28 15.81 -31.19
N TYR A 357 -23.57 15.52 -31.24
CA TYR A 357 -24.17 14.95 -32.44
C TYR A 357 -24.93 15.99 -33.22
N THR A 358 -24.64 16.00 -34.50
CA THR A 358 -25.45 16.66 -35.48
C THR A 358 -26.58 15.76 -36.02
N ASP A 359 -26.53 14.45 -35.70
CA ASP A 359 -27.51 13.48 -36.17
C ASP A 359 -27.95 12.56 -35.00
N MET A 360 -29.22 12.66 -34.63
CA MET A 360 -29.86 11.88 -33.59
C MET A 360 -29.93 10.37 -33.90
N ASN A 361 -29.80 9.99 -35.19
CA ASN A 361 -29.78 8.57 -35.56
C ASN A 361 -28.48 7.86 -35.22
N GLN A 362 -27.47 8.58 -34.78
CA GLN A 362 -26.17 8.06 -34.34
C GLN A 362 -26.10 7.79 -32.82
N LEU A 363 -27.20 8.03 -32.11
CA LEU A 363 -27.23 7.73 -30.68
C LEU A 363 -27.09 6.23 -30.41
N PRO A 364 -26.40 5.81 -29.34
CA PRO A 364 -26.27 4.40 -29.03
C PRO A 364 -27.63 3.78 -28.75
N THR A 365 -27.91 2.70 -29.44
CA THR A 365 -29.11 1.92 -29.22
C THR A 365 -29.04 1.02 -27.98
N ARG A 366 -27.85 0.91 -27.37
CA ARG A 366 -27.59 0.08 -26.19
C ARG A 366 -26.95 0.91 -25.10
N ILE A 367 -27.47 0.79 -23.91
CA ILE A 367 -26.89 1.27 -22.66
C ILE A 367 -26.18 0.14 -21.93
N ASN A 368 -25.25 0.44 -21.05
CA ASN A 368 -24.53 -0.55 -20.26
C ASN A 368 -23.73 -1.57 -21.10
N PHE A 369 -22.67 -1.23 -21.69
CA PHE A 369 -21.72 -2.10 -22.43
C PHE A 369 -21.81 -2.00 -23.94
N PHE A 370 -21.28 -0.93 -24.44
CA PHE A 370 -21.35 -0.53 -25.80
C PHE A 370 -20.33 -1.10 -26.72
N GLU A 371 -20.56 -0.89 -28.00
CA GLU A 371 -19.61 -1.18 -29.06
C GLU A 371 -18.28 -0.46 -28.79
N PRO A 372 -17.17 -1.21 -28.65
CA PRO A 372 -15.85 -0.65 -28.35
C PRO A 372 -15.33 0.30 -29.43
N LEU A 373 -15.94 0.30 -30.59
CA LEU A 373 -15.53 1.05 -31.77
C LEU A 373 -16.33 2.34 -32.00
N ALA A 374 -17.39 2.57 -31.23
CA ALA A 374 -18.11 3.83 -31.32
C ALA A 374 -17.20 4.98 -30.85
N SER A 375 -16.77 5.77 -31.80
CA SER A 375 -15.95 6.98 -31.58
C SER A 375 -16.86 8.10 -31.08
N TRP A 376 -16.91 8.27 -29.76
CA TRP A 376 -17.76 9.24 -29.12
C TRP A 376 -16.92 10.43 -28.65
N GLY A 377 -17.10 11.55 -29.28
CA GLY A 377 -16.65 12.87 -28.83
C GLY A 377 -15.36 12.93 -28.01
N GLY A 378 -14.21 12.68 -28.63
CA GLY A 378 -12.92 13.16 -28.12
C GLY A 378 -12.22 12.37 -27.04
N SER A 379 -12.74 11.23 -26.57
CA SER A 379 -12.09 10.47 -25.49
C SER A 379 -12.14 8.96 -25.68
N ASN A 380 -11.80 8.47 -26.86
CA ASN A 380 -11.48 7.06 -27.00
C ASN A 380 -10.19 6.79 -26.23
N MET A 381 -10.32 6.08 -25.11
CA MET A 381 -9.16 5.65 -24.36
C MET A 381 -8.66 4.30 -24.89
N ASN A 382 -8.33 4.27 -26.18
CA ASN A 382 -7.55 3.17 -26.73
C ASN A 382 -6.09 3.55 -26.53
N GLU A 383 -5.46 2.93 -25.56
CA GLU A 383 -4.05 3.12 -25.25
C GLU A 383 -3.29 1.89 -25.71
N TYR A 384 -2.28 2.10 -26.54
CA TYR A 384 -1.26 1.12 -26.83
C TYR A 384 0.08 1.68 -26.45
N SER A 385 0.79 1.01 -25.59
CA SER A 385 2.13 1.43 -25.17
C SER A 385 3.11 0.27 -25.12
N LEU A 386 4.33 0.55 -25.56
CA LEU A 386 5.47 -0.34 -25.46
C LEU A 386 6.46 0.26 -24.48
N SER A 387 6.92 -0.53 -23.54
CA SER A 387 8.00 -0.17 -22.65
C SER A 387 9.17 -1.12 -22.81
N SER A 388 10.37 -0.58 -22.72
CA SER A 388 11.59 -1.38 -22.72
C SER A 388 12.60 -0.71 -21.82
N ASN A 389 13.17 -1.46 -20.92
CA ASN A 389 14.25 -1.01 -20.07
C ASN A 389 15.36 -2.06 -20.05
N TRP A 390 16.60 -1.65 -19.81
CA TRP A 390 17.71 -2.54 -19.59
C TRP A 390 18.73 -1.92 -18.65
N ASP A 391 19.38 -2.76 -17.91
CA ASP A 391 20.57 -2.46 -17.13
C ASP A 391 21.61 -3.55 -17.30
N LYS A 392 22.86 -3.18 -17.13
CA LYS A 392 24.02 -4.09 -17.17
C LYS A 392 24.96 -3.74 -16.04
N GLY A 393 25.71 -4.70 -15.55
CA GLY A 393 26.65 -4.46 -14.48
C GLY A 393 27.87 -5.36 -14.53
N LEU A 394 28.98 -4.83 -14.08
CA LEU A 394 30.17 -5.58 -13.70
C LEU A 394 30.32 -5.49 -12.20
N PHE A 395 30.70 -6.58 -11.55
CA PHE A 395 30.90 -6.58 -10.11
C PHE A 395 32.13 -7.41 -9.72
N PHE A 396 32.73 -6.98 -8.61
CA PHE A 396 33.83 -7.65 -7.94
C PHE A 396 33.53 -7.71 -6.45
N THR A 397 33.75 -8.85 -5.83
CA THR A 397 33.64 -9.02 -4.38
C THR A 397 34.84 -9.75 -3.86
N GLY A 398 35.32 -9.42 -2.68
CA GLY A 398 36.39 -10.10 -2.02
C GLY A 398 36.22 -10.13 -0.52
N GLN A 399 36.63 -11.21 0.11
CA GLN A 399 36.69 -11.38 1.55
C GLN A 399 37.99 -12.07 1.93
N VAL A 400 38.64 -11.58 2.97
CA VAL A 400 39.79 -12.21 3.58
C VAL A 400 39.53 -12.43 5.05
N GLY A 401 39.58 -13.67 5.51
CA GLY A 401 39.52 -14.05 6.92
C GLY A 401 40.88 -14.46 7.45
N TYR A 402 41.20 -14.12 8.70
CA TYR A 402 42.40 -14.53 9.39
C TYR A 402 42.05 -15.38 10.61
N LYS A 403 42.45 -16.65 10.62
CA LYS A 403 42.23 -17.63 11.71
C LYS A 403 40.77 -17.73 12.18
N ASP A 404 39.82 -17.36 11.34
CA ASP A 404 38.42 -17.20 11.68
C ASP A 404 38.14 -16.20 12.83
N TYR A 405 39.06 -15.27 13.06
CA TYR A 405 38.97 -14.23 14.08
C TYR A 405 38.51 -12.90 13.53
N VAL A 406 39.11 -12.50 12.40
CA VAL A 406 38.87 -11.21 11.75
C VAL A 406 38.59 -11.45 10.28
N TYR A 407 37.55 -10.75 9.77
CA TYR A 407 37.21 -10.77 8.38
C TYR A 407 37.15 -9.33 7.84
N LEU A 408 37.76 -9.14 6.69
CA LEU A 408 37.67 -7.94 5.88
C LEU A 408 36.98 -8.30 4.57
N GLU A 409 35.99 -7.49 4.18
CA GLU A 409 35.25 -7.68 2.96
C GLU A 409 35.16 -6.39 2.15
N GLY A 410 35.10 -6.50 0.85
CA GLY A 410 34.93 -5.38 -0.04
C GLY A 410 34.21 -5.77 -1.30
N SER A 411 33.49 -4.84 -1.88
CA SER A 411 32.88 -5.00 -3.18
C SER A 411 32.98 -3.72 -4.00
N TYR A 412 33.02 -3.89 -5.32
CA TYR A 412 32.88 -2.82 -6.29
C TYR A 412 31.91 -3.23 -7.37
N ARG A 413 31.05 -2.32 -7.79
CA ARG A 413 30.12 -2.55 -8.89
C ARG A 413 30.07 -1.34 -9.80
N GLN A 414 30.02 -1.61 -11.11
CA GLN A 414 29.82 -0.63 -12.18
C GLN A 414 28.56 -0.99 -12.94
N ASP A 415 27.58 -0.08 -12.95
CA ASP A 415 26.30 -0.28 -13.62
C ASP A 415 26.11 0.69 -14.79
N TRP A 416 25.45 0.22 -15.86
CA TRP A 416 25.01 0.99 -17.01
C TRP A 416 23.48 0.89 -17.13
N TYR A 417 22.82 2.04 -17.35
CA TYR A 417 21.36 2.11 -17.43
C TYR A 417 20.87 2.79 -18.70
N ARG A 418 19.82 2.22 -19.28
CA ARG A 418 19.14 2.82 -20.40
C ARG A 418 18.66 4.26 -20.11
N ALA A 419 18.17 4.49 -18.90
CA ALA A 419 17.67 5.79 -18.47
C ALA A 419 18.72 6.89 -18.63
N PHE A 420 19.99 6.63 -18.30
CA PHE A 420 21.06 7.60 -18.47
C PHE A 420 21.55 7.71 -19.91
N LYS A 421 21.52 6.62 -20.68
CA LYS A 421 21.99 6.62 -22.07
C LYS A 421 21.31 7.67 -22.95
N GLN A 422 20.06 8.01 -22.69
CA GLN A 422 19.35 9.04 -23.43
C GLN A 422 19.88 10.48 -23.18
N PHE A 423 20.75 10.68 -22.20
CA PHE A 423 21.41 11.97 -21.90
C PHE A 423 22.91 11.98 -22.26
N GLU A 424 23.45 10.87 -22.79
CA GLU A 424 24.85 10.73 -23.18
C GLU A 424 25.28 11.86 -24.16
N TYR A 425 24.42 12.25 -25.08
CA TYR A 425 24.65 13.35 -26.03
C TYR A 425 24.88 14.74 -25.37
N ARG A 426 24.67 14.86 -24.06
CA ARG A 426 24.90 16.05 -23.24
C ARG A 426 26.07 15.92 -22.29
N GLY A 427 26.85 14.83 -22.43
CA GLY A 427 27.97 14.57 -21.57
C GLY A 427 27.62 13.94 -20.22
N THR A 428 26.35 13.52 -20.02
CA THR A 428 25.96 12.73 -18.84
C THR A 428 26.44 11.28 -19.05
N PRO A 429 27.27 10.71 -18.15
CA PRO A 429 27.68 9.32 -18.26
C PRO A 429 26.48 8.38 -18.16
N ASP A 430 26.43 7.32 -18.98
CA ASP A 430 25.40 6.30 -18.93
C ASP A 430 25.63 5.25 -17.85
N ASN A 431 26.66 5.44 -17.05
CA ASN A 431 27.13 4.49 -16.06
C ASN A 431 27.59 5.17 -14.77
N TYR A 432 27.63 4.42 -13.69
CA TYR A 432 28.22 4.82 -12.42
C TYR A 432 28.72 3.62 -11.62
N GLY A 433 29.79 3.85 -10.84
CA GLY A 433 30.39 2.87 -9.96
C GLY A 433 30.14 3.19 -8.50
N TYR A 434 30.08 2.17 -7.68
CA TYR A 434 29.96 2.26 -6.23
C TYR A 434 30.62 1.06 -5.55
N PHE A 435 30.94 1.23 -4.27
CA PHE A 435 31.66 0.24 -3.50
C PHE A 435 31.09 0.01 -2.11
N SER A 436 31.49 -1.09 -1.50
CA SER A 436 31.30 -1.32 -0.08
C SER A 436 32.58 -1.91 0.53
N VAL A 437 32.76 -1.63 1.82
CA VAL A 437 33.82 -2.22 2.64
C VAL A 437 33.22 -2.56 4.01
N GLY A 438 33.60 -3.72 4.54
CA GLY A 438 33.15 -4.19 5.85
C GLY A 438 34.27 -4.90 6.60
N ALA A 439 34.18 -4.85 7.91
CA ALA A 439 35.03 -5.60 8.81
C ALA A 439 34.18 -6.23 9.93
N ASN A 440 34.52 -7.44 10.31
CA ASN A 440 33.95 -8.04 11.50
C ASN A 440 34.99 -8.89 12.24
N THR A 441 34.80 -9.04 13.54
CA THR A 441 35.72 -9.80 14.39
C THR A 441 34.95 -10.61 15.43
N LEU A 442 35.39 -11.85 15.63
CA LEU A 442 34.89 -12.79 16.63
C LEU A 442 35.78 -12.72 17.87
N MET A 443 35.58 -11.72 18.72
CA MET A 443 36.47 -11.40 19.84
C MET A 443 36.65 -12.56 20.83
N HIS A 444 35.59 -13.33 21.10
CA HIS A 444 35.62 -14.51 21.97
C HIS A 444 36.62 -15.59 21.53
N ARG A 445 37.13 -15.52 20.29
CA ARG A 445 38.11 -16.48 19.75
C ARG A 445 39.55 -16.19 20.11
N TYR A 446 39.86 -14.94 20.48
CA TYR A 446 41.24 -14.50 20.72
C TYR A 446 41.43 -13.60 21.95
N ILE A 447 40.35 -13.19 22.63
CA ILE A 447 40.36 -12.47 23.88
C ILE A 447 39.68 -13.36 24.94
N SER A 448 40.31 -13.47 26.11
CA SER A 448 39.71 -14.11 27.26
C SER A 448 38.57 -13.23 27.79
N LEU A 449 37.36 -13.64 27.57
CA LEU A 449 36.18 -12.96 28.10
C LEU A 449 35.73 -13.60 29.44
N PRO A 450 34.97 -12.87 30.27
CA PRO A 450 34.32 -13.48 31.42
C PRO A 450 33.50 -14.69 31.01
N GLU A 451 33.47 -15.73 31.82
CA GLU A 451 32.81 -17.03 31.51
C GLU A 451 31.33 -16.90 31.11
N PHE A 452 30.66 -15.88 31.63
CA PHE A 452 29.26 -15.63 31.28
C PHE A 452 29.05 -15.07 29.87
N ILE A 453 30.11 -14.61 29.15
CA ILE A 453 30.06 -14.16 27.75
C ILE A 453 30.59 -15.29 26.87
N THR A 454 29.71 -15.97 26.18
CA THR A 454 30.03 -17.13 25.35
C THR A 454 30.31 -16.78 23.88
N HIS A 455 29.78 -15.67 23.41
CA HIS A 455 30.03 -15.15 22.06
C HIS A 455 30.10 -13.63 22.11
N LEU A 456 31.04 -13.05 21.35
CA LEU A 456 31.10 -11.63 21.10
C LEU A 456 31.65 -11.37 19.70
N LYS A 457 30.80 -10.79 18.84
CA LYS A 457 31.12 -10.34 17.49
C LYS A 457 30.94 -8.84 17.39
N LEU A 458 31.91 -8.15 16.84
CA LEU A 458 31.78 -6.74 16.43
C LEU A 458 31.76 -6.68 14.91
N ARG A 459 31.00 -5.73 14.38
CA ARG A 459 30.90 -5.48 12.94
C ARG A 459 30.85 -3.99 12.64
N ALA A 460 31.46 -3.60 11.52
CA ALA A 460 31.32 -2.25 10.95
C ALA A 460 31.39 -2.34 9.44
N SER A 461 30.58 -1.53 8.76
CA SER A 461 30.57 -1.48 7.30
C SER A 461 30.27 -0.06 6.80
N TYR A 462 30.77 0.22 5.63
CA TYR A 462 30.42 1.38 4.83
C TYR A 462 30.04 0.91 3.42
N SER A 463 28.94 1.43 2.89
CA SER A 463 28.48 1.09 1.55
C SER A 463 27.97 2.31 0.81
N GLU A 464 28.23 2.32 -0.48
CA GLU A 464 27.59 3.23 -1.42
C GLU A 464 26.76 2.40 -2.41
N VAL A 465 25.57 2.88 -2.75
CA VAL A 465 24.72 2.27 -3.77
C VAL A 465 24.08 3.38 -4.59
N GLY A 466 24.29 3.33 -5.91
CA GLY A 466 23.64 4.24 -6.82
C GLY A 466 22.30 3.70 -7.29
N ASN A 467 21.32 4.58 -7.49
CA ASN A 467 20.01 4.26 -8.01
C ASN A 467 19.79 4.91 -9.38
N SER A 468 19.10 4.20 -10.28
CA SER A 468 18.74 4.74 -11.57
C SER A 468 17.66 5.82 -11.44
N ILE A 469 17.52 6.63 -12.47
CA ILE A 469 16.50 7.67 -12.56
C ILE A 469 15.12 7.02 -12.79
N PRO A 470 14.06 7.42 -12.06
CA PRO A 470 12.72 6.97 -12.33
C PRO A 470 12.24 7.29 -13.76
N ASN A 471 11.61 6.32 -14.43
CA ASN A 471 11.16 6.50 -15.81
C ASN A 471 10.12 7.62 -15.96
N GLU A 472 9.35 7.91 -14.92
CA GLU A 472 8.32 8.97 -14.90
C GLU A 472 8.91 10.35 -15.15
N VAL A 473 10.18 10.54 -14.78
CA VAL A 473 10.90 11.80 -14.96
C VAL A 473 11.22 12.10 -16.45
N PHE A 474 11.13 11.06 -17.31
CA PHE A 474 11.47 11.13 -18.74
C PHE A 474 10.27 11.17 -19.66
N ASN A 475 9.09 11.48 -19.16
CA ASN A 475 7.89 11.44 -19.95
C ASN A 475 8.01 12.41 -21.14
N LYS A 476 8.53 11.86 -22.25
CA LYS A 476 8.43 12.48 -23.58
C LYS A 476 6.95 12.50 -23.89
N GLY A 477 6.40 13.65 -24.25
CA GLY A 477 4.98 13.78 -24.56
C GLY A 477 4.44 12.61 -25.36
N LYS A 478 3.24 12.17 -25.04
CA LYS A 478 2.56 11.10 -25.77
C LYS A 478 2.32 11.56 -27.20
N ALA A 479 2.72 10.75 -28.17
CA ALA A 479 2.32 10.97 -29.56
C ALA A 479 0.85 10.54 -29.70
N ASP A 480 0.01 11.41 -30.19
CA ASP A 480 -1.31 11.06 -30.68
C ASP A 480 -1.14 10.40 -32.06
N LEU A 481 -1.41 9.11 -32.10
CA LEU A 481 -1.24 8.32 -33.32
C LEU A 481 -2.25 8.70 -34.43
N ALA A 482 -3.39 9.27 -34.04
CA ALA A 482 -4.42 9.67 -35.00
C ALA A 482 -4.10 11.01 -35.70
N THR A 483 -3.51 11.95 -34.98
CA THR A 483 -3.22 13.29 -35.49
C THR A 483 -1.74 13.52 -35.78
N GLY A 484 -0.85 12.62 -35.35
CA GLY A 484 0.60 12.83 -35.40
C GLY A 484 1.11 13.93 -34.45
N ALA A 485 0.23 14.52 -33.67
CA ALA A 485 0.60 15.57 -32.73
C ALA A 485 1.32 14.95 -31.51
N ILE A 486 2.39 15.59 -31.07
CA ILE A 486 3.08 15.25 -29.82
C ILE A 486 2.49 16.16 -28.74
N ALA A 487 1.71 15.59 -27.83
CA ALA A 487 1.25 16.32 -26.66
C ALA A 487 2.46 16.82 -25.88
N SER A 488 2.45 18.09 -25.49
CA SER A 488 3.57 18.71 -24.76
C SER A 488 3.80 17.93 -23.45
N SER A 489 5.07 17.62 -23.16
CA SER A 489 5.46 17.03 -21.89
C SER A 489 5.00 17.91 -20.73
N THR A 490 4.43 17.29 -19.69
CA THR A 490 4.08 17.95 -18.42
C THR A 490 5.33 18.35 -17.64
N TYR A 491 6.50 17.80 -18.03
CA TYR A 491 7.78 18.06 -17.38
C TYR A 491 8.63 19.00 -18.23
N GLY A 492 9.28 19.91 -17.53
CA GLY A 492 10.37 20.70 -18.09
C GLY A 492 11.60 19.83 -18.34
N TYR A 493 12.59 20.47 -18.88
CA TYR A 493 13.83 19.84 -19.25
C TYR A 493 14.68 19.43 -18.03
N PHE A 494 15.22 18.23 -18.04
CA PHE A 494 16.15 17.75 -17.01
C PHE A 494 17.60 17.98 -17.51
N ASP A 495 18.27 18.94 -16.88
CA ASP A 495 19.68 19.23 -17.18
C ASP A 495 20.57 18.23 -16.47
N ASN A 496 21.53 17.59 -16.82
CA ASN A 496 22.51 16.76 -16.13
C ASN A 496 21.94 15.85 -15.03
N PRO A 497 21.14 14.85 -15.37
CA PRO A 497 20.70 13.86 -14.38
C PRO A 497 21.91 13.09 -13.85
N ILE A 498 22.00 12.99 -12.51
CA ILE A 498 22.99 12.16 -11.82
C ILE A 498 22.26 11.10 -10.99
N PRO A 499 22.88 9.94 -10.70
CA PRO A 499 22.26 8.92 -9.88
C PRO A 499 21.93 9.41 -8.48
N GLU A 500 20.78 9.03 -7.96
CA GLU A 500 20.59 9.06 -6.51
C GLU A 500 21.58 8.10 -5.86
N THR A 501 22.22 8.51 -4.79
CA THR A 501 23.23 7.70 -4.13
C THR A 501 22.90 7.55 -2.66
N SER A 502 22.71 6.30 -2.23
CA SER A 502 22.63 5.95 -0.81
C SER A 502 24.03 5.67 -0.27
N LYS A 503 24.44 6.36 0.79
CA LYS A 503 25.68 6.14 1.51
C LYS A 503 25.34 5.77 2.93
N SER A 504 25.72 4.55 3.34
CA SER A 504 25.39 4.01 4.66
C SER A 504 26.63 3.62 5.43
N PHE A 505 26.68 4.02 6.69
CA PHE A 505 27.61 3.50 7.68
C PHE A 505 26.81 2.72 8.72
N GLU A 506 27.27 1.51 9.04
CA GLU A 506 26.65 0.66 10.05
C GLU A 506 27.73 0.13 10.99
N ALA A 507 27.42 0.10 12.29
CA ALA A 507 28.28 -0.52 13.29
C ALA A 507 27.41 -1.24 14.33
N GLY A 508 27.87 -2.39 14.80
CA GLY A 508 27.06 -3.16 15.73
C GLY A 508 27.86 -4.27 16.42
N PHE A 509 27.18 -4.87 17.36
CA PHE A 509 27.69 -6.06 18.03
C PHE A 509 26.61 -7.14 18.13
N ASP A 510 27.07 -8.35 18.33
CA ASP A 510 26.28 -9.53 18.60
C ASP A 510 26.93 -10.28 19.75
N VAL A 511 26.26 -10.34 20.88
CA VAL A 511 26.78 -10.92 22.12
C VAL A 511 25.82 -11.95 22.68
N SER A 512 26.37 -13.11 23.09
CA SER A 512 25.64 -14.16 23.77
C SER A 512 26.18 -14.36 25.18
N PHE A 513 25.27 -14.50 26.13
CA PHE A 513 25.57 -14.72 27.52
C PHE A 513 25.01 -16.07 28.00
N PHE A 514 25.61 -16.66 29.05
CA PHE A 514 25.10 -17.84 29.75
C PHE A 514 24.83 -18.99 28.78
N ASP A 515 25.83 -19.44 28.06
CA ASP A 515 25.73 -20.49 27.03
C ASP A 515 24.64 -20.23 26.00
N SER A 516 24.55 -18.96 25.54
CA SER A 516 23.57 -18.47 24.54
C SER A 516 22.12 -18.49 25.06
N SER A 517 21.89 -18.58 26.37
CA SER A 517 20.55 -18.40 26.91
C SER A 517 20.03 -16.99 26.75
N LEU A 518 20.89 -15.97 26.80
CA LEU A 518 20.57 -14.59 26.51
C LEU A 518 21.41 -14.11 25.32
N ASN A 519 20.75 -13.59 24.28
CA ASN A 519 21.42 -13.04 23.10
C ASN A 519 20.98 -11.59 22.92
N TRP A 520 21.95 -10.72 22.60
CA TRP A 520 21.72 -9.32 22.34
C TRP A 520 22.46 -8.90 21.08
N ASP A 521 21.68 -8.49 20.06
CA ASP A 521 22.16 -7.83 18.83
C ASP A 521 21.83 -6.36 18.91
N LEU A 522 22.76 -5.51 18.48
CA LEU A 522 22.56 -4.07 18.36
C LEU A 522 23.28 -3.57 17.13
N THR A 523 22.59 -2.78 16.34
CA THR A 523 23.14 -2.08 15.17
C THR A 523 22.77 -0.59 15.25
N TYR A 524 23.77 0.26 15.13
CA TYR A 524 23.62 1.66 14.81
C TYR A 524 23.81 1.83 13.31
N TYR A 525 22.97 2.65 12.68
CA TYR A 525 23.12 3.01 11.28
C TYR A 525 23.04 4.52 11.06
N HIS A 526 23.72 4.97 10.01
CA HIS A 526 23.68 6.33 9.50
C HIS A 526 23.67 6.28 7.98
N THR A 527 22.54 6.62 7.37
CA THR A 527 22.35 6.57 5.92
C THR A 527 22.00 7.94 5.39
N GLY A 528 22.76 8.42 4.42
CA GLY A 528 22.46 9.62 3.64
C GLY A 528 21.99 9.24 2.23
N LEU A 529 20.84 9.75 1.81
CA LEU A 529 20.34 9.64 0.46
C LEU A 529 20.61 10.95 -0.28
N TYR A 530 21.59 10.91 -1.16
CA TYR A 530 22.12 12.06 -1.91
C TYR A 530 21.49 12.16 -3.29
N ASN A 531 21.42 13.36 -3.83
CA ASN A 531 20.95 13.63 -5.19
C ASN A 531 19.49 13.16 -5.43
N ASN A 532 18.64 13.30 -4.42
CA ASN A 532 17.23 12.93 -4.58
C ASN A 532 16.58 13.67 -5.72
N TYR A 533 15.73 12.97 -6.47
CA TYR A 533 14.91 13.56 -7.51
C TYR A 533 13.71 14.27 -6.93
N PHE A 534 13.52 15.51 -7.40
CA PHE A 534 12.34 16.29 -7.08
C PHE A 534 11.77 16.89 -8.36
N LEU A 535 10.48 17.14 -8.37
CA LEU A 535 9.78 17.89 -9.41
C LEU A 535 9.56 19.30 -8.91
N GLN A 536 10.33 20.24 -9.43
CA GLN A 536 10.16 21.66 -9.14
C GLN A 536 9.08 22.24 -10.01
N ALA A 537 8.06 22.88 -9.43
CA ALA A 537 7.08 23.65 -10.17
C ALA A 537 7.74 24.87 -10.83
N THR A 538 7.49 25.06 -12.11
CA THR A 538 7.99 26.22 -12.87
C THR A 538 6.84 27.15 -13.25
N THR A 539 7.17 28.39 -13.57
CA THR A 539 6.24 29.35 -14.19
C THR A 539 5.68 28.77 -15.49
N GLY A 540 4.34 28.66 -15.60
CA GLY A 540 3.68 28.07 -16.78
C GLY A 540 3.12 26.66 -16.58
N GLY A 541 3.02 26.18 -15.33
CA GLY A 541 2.33 24.92 -14.97
C GLY A 541 3.10 23.64 -15.31
N LYS A 542 4.35 23.73 -15.72
CA LYS A 542 5.25 22.59 -15.92
C LYS A 542 6.07 22.32 -14.67
N SER A 543 6.45 21.08 -14.46
CA SER A 543 7.41 20.71 -13.41
C SER A 543 8.76 20.39 -14.03
N LYS A 544 9.85 20.91 -13.45
CA LYS A 544 11.23 20.62 -13.88
C LYS A 544 11.83 19.58 -12.94
N PRO A 545 12.34 18.44 -13.45
CA PRO A 545 13.08 17.50 -12.63
C PRO A 545 14.42 18.09 -12.19
N VAL A 546 14.76 17.92 -10.92
CA VAL A 546 16.04 18.32 -10.34
C VAL A 546 16.52 17.23 -9.37
N ASN A 547 17.83 17.06 -9.22
CA ASN A 547 18.38 16.13 -8.26
C ASN A 547 19.52 16.75 -7.44
N THR A 548 19.19 17.29 -6.29
CA THR A 548 20.14 18.00 -5.41
C THR A 548 19.92 17.74 -3.93
N GLY A 549 18.96 16.92 -3.55
CA GLY A 549 18.58 16.72 -2.15
C GLY A 549 19.56 15.89 -1.35
N LEU A 550 19.49 16.01 -0.03
CA LEU A 550 20.11 15.11 0.94
C LEU A 550 19.11 14.83 2.06
N ILE A 551 18.72 13.58 2.19
CA ILE A 551 17.91 13.09 3.30
C ILE A 551 18.79 12.17 4.13
N ARG A 552 18.83 12.39 5.44
CA ARG A 552 19.57 11.56 6.39
C ARG A 552 18.61 10.73 7.23
N ASN A 553 18.89 9.45 7.36
CA ASN A 553 18.31 8.56 8.34
C ASN A 553 19.39 8.04 9.27
N GLN A 554 19.17 8.09 10.56
CA GLN A 554 20.06 7.48 11.54
C GLN A 554 19.25 6.85 12.65
N GLY A 555 19.76 5.76 13.21
CA GLY A 555 18.99 5.08 14.22
C GLY A 555 19.70 3.90 14.84
N ILE A 556 18.94 3.20 15.67
CA ILE A 556 19.38 2.02 16.39
C ILE A 556 18.33 0.94 16.16
N GLU A 557 18.81 -0.26 15.85
CA GLU A 557 18.00 -1.47 15.82
C GLU A 557 18.60 -2.45 16.81
N THR A 558 17.76 -3.06 17.63
CA THR A 558 18.25 -4.02 18.63
C THR A 558 17.25 -5.14 18.85
N THR A 559 17.79 -6.33 19.07
CA THR A 559 17.05 -7.53 19.46
C THR A 559 17.67 -8.13 20.69
N VAL A 560 16.86 -8.31 21.73
CA VAL A 560 17.24 -9.07 22.92
C VAL A 560 16.36 -10.31 22.98
N SER A 561 16.96 -11.49 23.03
CA SER A 561 16.25 -12.75 23.16
C SER A 561 16.78 -13.56 24.33
N TYR A 562 15.85 -14.19 25.07
CA TYR A 562 16.15 -15.03 26.20
C TYR A 562 15.45 -16.37 26.08
N SER A 563 16.14 -17.45 26.41
CA SER A 563 15.62 -18.81 26.40
C SER A 563 15.91 -19.49 27.72
N LEU A 564 14.87 -20.00 28.34
CA LEU A 564 14.95 -20.64 29.66
C LEU A 564 14.19 -21.98 29.68
N GLY A 565 14.88 -23.06 29.98
CA GLY A 565 14.26 -24.32 30.43
C GLY A 565 14.05 -24.24 31.93
N PHE A 566 12.82 -23.99 32.38
CA PHE A 566 12.53 -23.73 33.80
C PHE A 566 11.99 -24.96 34.54
N ALA A 567 11.55 -25.96 33.78
CA ALA A 567 11.15 -27.27 34.35
C ALA A 567 11.32 -28.38 33.30
N LYS A 568 11.13 -29.64 33.70
CA LYS A 568 11.21 -30.77 32.77
C LYS A 568 10.21 -30.60 31.62
N ASP A 569 10.73 -30.64 30.40
CA ASP A 569 9.98 -30.50 29.16
C ASP A 569 9.35 -29.10 28.91
N TRP A 570 9.64 -28.11 29.77
CA TRP A 570 9.19 -26.74 29.63
C TRP A 570 10.31 -25.82 29.09
N MET A 571 9.98 -25.07 28.09
CA MET A 571 10.88 -24.05 27.51
C MET A 571 10.11 -22.74 27.35
N TRP A 572 10.67 -21.65 27.86
CA TRP A 572 10.21 -20.31 27.58
C TRP A 572 11.26 -19.60 26.75
N ARG A 573 10.81 -19.00 25.64
CA ARG A 573 11.61 -18.12 24.78
C ARG A 573 10.89 -16.79 24.67
N THR A 574 11.61 -15.72 24.94
CA THR A 574 11.11 -14.35 24.75
C THR A 574 12.06 -13.56 23.89
N SER A 575 11.54 -12.65 23.08
CA SER A 575 12.35 -11.76 22.24
C SER A 575 11.71 -10.37 22.21
N VAL A 576 12.52 -9.36 22.45
CA VAL A 576 12.16 -7.95 22.30
C VAL A 576 12.95 -7.37 21.13
N ASN A 577 12.24 -6.87 20.14
CA ASN A 577 12.79 -6.12 19.02
C ASN A 577 12.41 -4.66 19.21
N PHE A 578 13.39 -3.78 19.10
CA PHE A 578 13.19 -2.35 19.23
C PHE A 578 13.94 -1.64 18.11
N SER A 579 13.31 -0.65 17.49
CA SER A 579 13.95 0.24 16.54
C SER A 579 13.63 1.70 16.82
N TYR A 580 14.63 2.52 16.61
CA TYR A 580 14.54 3.98 16.63
C TYR A 580 15.09 4.52 15.32
N ASN A 581 14.36 5.41 14.65
CA ASN A 581 14.82 6.11 13.46
C ASN A 581 14.61 7.62 13.60
N ASP A 582 15.67 8.39 13.32
CA ASP A 582 15.62 9.84 13.17
C ASP A 582 15.90 10.21 11.71
N ASN A 583 14.89 10.78 11.06
CA ASN A 583 14.96 11.25 9.69
C ASN A 583 15.11 12.77 9.67
N LYS A 584 15.98 13.28 8.79
CA LYS A 584 16.15 14.71 8.59
C LYS A 584 16.40 15.04 7.12
N ILE A 585 15.70 16.02 6.61
CA ILE A 585 15.97 16.65 5.32
C ILE A 585 17.09 17.65 5.54
N VAL A 586 18.31 17.30 5.11
CA VAL A 586 19.51 18.11 5.36
C VAL A 586 19.66 19.20 4.31
N LYS A 587 19.28 18.88 3.05
CA LYS A 587 19.41 19.77 1.92
C LYS A 587 18.30 19.54 0.93
N THR A 588 17.72 20.63 0.43
CA THR A 588 16.74 20.63 -0.66
C THR A 588 17.30 21.37 -1.88
N PHE A 589 16.53 21.43 -2.96
CA PHE A 589 16.85 22.25 -4.12
C PHE A 589 16.77 23.74 -3.74
N LYS A 590 17.75 24.51 -4.18
CA LYS A 590 17.73 25.97 -4.10
C LYS A 590 17.59 26.55 -5.50
N ASP A 591 16.71 27.51 -5.65
CA ASP A 591 16.56 28.26 -6.90
C ASP A 591 17.79 29.17 -7.16
N GLU A 592 17.78 29.89 -8.29
CA GLU A 592 18.86 30.79 -8.67
C GLU A 592 19.06 31.94 -7.65
N GLN A 593 18.07 32.27 -6.86
CA GLN A 593 18.08 33.26 -5.81
C GLN A 593 18.51 32.65 -4.45
N GLY A 594 18.86 31.36 -4.41
CA GLY A 594 19.31 30.65 -3.19
C GLY A 594 18.19 30.29 -2.23
N LYS A 595 16.92 30.47 -2.62
CA LYS A 595 15.77 30.12 -1.81
C LYS A 595 15.46 28.63 -1.95
N SER A 596 15.28 27.94 -0.83
CA SER A 596 14.88 26.53 -0.81
C SER A 596 13.50 26.36 -1.45
N SER A 597 13.39 25.40 -2.36
CA SER A 597 12.10 25.02 -2.92
C SER A 597 11.21 24.44 -1.84
N LYS A 598 10.02 24.96 -1.69
CA LYS A 598 8.98 24.32 -0.89
C LYS A 598 8.36 23.20 -1.72
N LEU A 599 8.69 21.97 -1.36
CA LEU A 599 8.06 20.79 -1.95
C LEU A 599 6.92 20.38 -1.04
N GLU A 600 5.72 20.33 -1.58
CA GLU A 600 4.50 19.99 -0.84
C GLU A 600 3.71 18.92 -1.57
N GLN A 601 3.33 17.88 -0.83
CA GLN A 601 2.28 16.96 -1.25
C GLN A 601 0.96 17.42 -0.65
N LYS A 602 0.02 17.80 -1.50
CA LYS A 602 -1.31 18.27 -1.08
C LYS A 602 -2.23 17.11 -0.76
N ILE A 603 -2.92 17.22 0.36
CA ILE A 603 -3.98 16.33 0.82
C ILE A 603 -5.21 17.19 1.06
N ALA A 604 -6.41 16.64 0.89
CA ALA A 604 -7.67 17.34 1.12
C ALA A 604 -7.74 18.70 0.39
N GLY A 605 -7.45 18.71 -0.90
CA GLY A 605 -7.49 19.94 -1.72
C GLY A 605 -6.39 20.95 -1.41
N GLY A 606 -5.44 20.63 -0.53
CA GLY A 606 -4.37 21.50 -0.06
C GLY A 606 -4.60 22.06 1.34
N ASN A 607 -5.71 21.72 2.01
CA ASN A 607 -5.93 22.12 3.40
C ASN A 607 -4.99 21.40 4.38
N ILE A 608 -4.49 20.25 3.98
CA ILE A 608 -3.42 19.51 4.65
C ILE A 608 -2.29 19.32 3.63
N VAL A 609 -1.06 19.52 4.05
CA VAL A 609 0.13 19.33 3.21
C VAL A 609 1.21 18.56 3.98
N VAL A 610 1.90 17.67 3.26
CA VAL A 610 3.18 17.12 3.73
C VAL A 610 4.29 17.95 3.09
N ARG A 611 5.14 18.54 3.93
CA ARG A 611 6.24 19.42 3.48
C ARG A 611 7.58 18.72 3.58
N TYR A 612 8.44 19.09 2.66
CA TYR A 612 9.82 18.63 2.58
C TYR A 612 10.75 19.82 2.73
N ASP A 613 10.70 20.46 3.90
CA ASP A 613 11.49 21.65 4.19
C ASP A 613 12.89 21.28 4.69
N GLU A 614 13.90 22.04 4.29
CA GLU A 614 15.28 21.92 4.84
C GLU A 614 15.28 22.11 6.35
N GLY A 615 15.87 21.15 7.08
CA GLY A 615 15.85 21.11 8.54
C GLY A 615 14.68 20.33 9.14
N GLY A 616 13.60 20.09 8.40
CA GLY A 616 12.45 19.24 8.77
C GLY A 616 12.73 17.75 8.58
N SER A 617 11.67 16.96 8.67
CA SER A 617 11.71 15.52 8.50
C SER A 617 10.79 15.08 7.35
N TYR A 618 11.14 14.00 6.68
CA TYR A 618 10.28 13.39 5.68
C TYR A 618 8.96 12.94 6.33
N GLY A 619 7.85 13.48 5.85
CA GLY A 619 6.53 13.19 6.41
C GLY A 619 6.03 14.23 7.41
N ASP A 620 6.68 15.38 7.54
CA ASP A 620 6.17 16.49 8.35
C ASP A 620 4.87 17.05 7.79
N MET A 621 3.81 17.01 8.59
CA MET A 621 2.47 17.45 8.23
C MET A 621 2.17 18.84 8.73
N TYR A 622 1.54 19.61 7.87
CA TYR A 622 1.03 20.94 8.16
C TYR A 622 -0.41 21.05 7.68
N ALA A 623 -1.23 21.82 8.36
CA ALA A 623 -2.58 22.09 7.91
C ALA A 623 -2.96 23.54 8.10
N LEU A 624 -3.93 23.99 7.31
CA LEU A 624 -4.67 25.19 7.63
C LEU A 624 -5.46 24.93 8.91
N ASP A 625 -5.43 25.90 9.83
CA ASP A 625 -6.15 25.85 11.09
C ASP A 625 -7.31 26.88 11.07
N PHE A 626 -7.99 27.05 12.15
CA PHE A 626 -9.04 28.06 12.30
C PHE A 626 -8.51 29.47 12.04
N ARG A 627 -9.28 30.23 11.28
CA ARG A 627 -9.10 31.68 11.23
C ARG A 627 -9.43 32.26 12.60
N ARG A 628 -8.58 33.16 13.11
CA ARG A 628 -8.76 33.80 14.42
C ARG A 628 -8.91 35.29 14.28
N ASN A 629 -9.65 35.86 15.24
CA ASN A 629 -9.75 37.29 15.47
C ASN A 629 -8.45 37.79 16.14
N ASP A 630 -8.31 39.11 16.29
CA ASP A 630 -7.14 39.74 16.92
C ASP A 630 -6.99 39.36 18.40
N ASP A 631 -8.07 39.03 19.08
CA ASP A 631 -8.11 38.56 20.48
C ASP A 631 -7.77 37.06 20.63
N GLY A 632 -7.50 36.35 19.52
CA GLY A 632 -7.18 34.92 19.49
C GLY A 632 -8.39 33.99 19.42
N SER A 633 -9.61 34.51 19.55
CA SER A 633 -10.85 33.72 19.41
C SER A 633 -11.05 33.21 17.98
N ILE A 634 -11.77 32.10 17.81
CA ILE A 634 -12.09 31.54 16.47
C ILE A 634 -13.07 32.48 15.77
N TYR A 635 -12.72 32.84 14.52
CA TYR A 635 -13.61 33.66 13.70
C TYR A 635 -14.79 32.83 13.19
N LEU A 636 -16.00 33.32 13.47
CA LEU A 636 -17.24 32.77 12.96
C LEU A 636 -17.86 33.68 11.89
N SER A 637 -18.37 33.07 10.84
CA SER A 637 -19.20 33.76 9.82
C SER A 637 -20.58 34.14 10.41
N SER A 638 -21.38 34.87 9.65
CA SER A 638 -22.69 35.35 10.09
C SER A 638 -23.66 34.25 10.49
N ASN A 639 -23.52 33.04 9.94
CA ASN A 639 -24.32 31.87 10.32
C ASN A 639 -23.69 31.02 11.44
N GLY A 640 -22.54 31.44 11.98
CA GLY A 640 -21.86 30.74 13.07
C GLY A 640 -20.86 29.66 12.63
N ALA A 641 -20.61 29.53 11.33
CA ALA A 641 -19.63 28.56 10.82
C ALA A 641 -18.17 29.06 11.00
N PRO A 642 -17.25 28.29 11.56
CA PRO A 642 -15.85 28.64 11.62
C PRO A 642 -15.24 28.65 10.22
N GLN A 643 -14.22 29.47 10.04
CA GLN A 643 -13.49 29.57 8.76
C GLN A 643 -12.05 29.09 8.90
N LEU A 644 -11.50 28.54 7.78
CA LEU A 644 -10.09 28.23 7.67
C LEU A 644 -9.25 29.51 7.59
N SER A 645 -8.06 29.44 8.15
CA SER A 645 -7.04 30.48 7.97
C SER A 645 -6.61 30.59 6.51
N ASN A 646 -6.35 31.77 6.03
CA ASN A 646 -5.83 32.00 4.67
C ASN A 646 -4.32 31.76 4.66
N ASN A 647 -3.85 30.65 4.06
CA ASN A 647 -2.43 30.33 3.85
C ASN A 647 -1.55 30.25 5.12
N SER A 648 -2.14 30.23 6.30
CA SER A 648 -1.41 30.06 7.55
C SER A 648 -1.47 28.60 7.98
N TYR A 649 -0.43 27.86 7.63
CA TYR A 649 -0.29 26.44 8.00
C TYR A 649 0.36 26.29 9.37
N VAL A 650 -0.22 25.43 10.19
CA VAL A 650 0.34 25.00 11.47
C VAL A 650 0.96 23.62 11.38
N TYR A 651 2.05 23.40 12.07
CA TYR A 651 2.71 22.09 12.14
C TYR A 651 1.89 21.14 13.02
N LEU A 652 1.56 19.96 12.51
CA LEU A 652 0.75 18.95 13.21
C LEU A 652 1.55 17.77 13.74
N GLY A 653 2.79 17.61 13.29
CA GLY A 653 3.64 16.47 13.62
C GLY A 653 4.10 15.71 12.38
N ASN A 654 4.75 14.59 12.59
CA ASN A 654 5.28 13.75 11.54
C ASN A 654 4.47 12.48 11.37
N MET A 655 4.22 12.03 10.13
CA MET A 655 3.51 10.78 9.82
C MET A 655 4.24 9.54 10.35
N ASN A 656 5.58 9.58 10.41
CA ASN A 656 6.40 8.46 10.75
C ASN A 656 6.60 8.37 12.27
N SER A 657 6.36 7.20 12.81
CA SER A 657 6.70 6.88 14.21
C SER A 657 8.20 6.72 14.35
N LYS A 658 8.79 7.35 15.37
CA LYS A 658 10.22 7.22 15.63
C LYS A 658 10.61 5.90 16.27
N PHE A 659 9.69 5.29 17.01
CA PHE A 659 9.95 4.06 17.77
C PHE A 659 8.99 2.95 17.36
N GLN A 660 9.54 1.75 17.21
CA GLN A 660 8.76 0.53 16.99
C GLN A 660 9.22 -0.54 17.98
N LEU A 661 8.28 -1.32 18.46
CA LEU A 661 8.50 -2.38 19.46
C LEU A 661 7.78 -3.66 19.01
N GLY A 662 8.46 -4.80 19.16
CA GLY A 662 7.89 -6.12 19.05
C GLY A 662 8.29 -6.95 20.26
N TRP A 663 7.36 -7.56 20.98
CA TRP A 663 7.62 -8.46 22.07
C TRP A 663 6.95 -9.81 21.82
N GLY A 664 7.77 -10.78 21.40
CA GLY A 664 7.36 -12.14 21.08
C GLY A 664 7.70 -13.09 22.21
N ASN A 665 6.79 -14.03 22.49
CA ASN A 665 6.97 -15.05 23.51
C ASN A 665 6.51 -16.40 22.99
N THR A 666 7.31 -17.44 23.25
CA THR A 666 6.95 -18.84 23.01
C THR A 666 7.09 -19.61 24.31
N ILE A 667 6.04 -20.26 24.73
CA ILE A 667 6.06 -21.21 25.85
C ILE A 667 5.76 -22.58 25.28
N SER A 668 6.69 -23.53 25.45
CA SER A 668 6.54 -24.89 24.94
C SER A 668 6.57 -25.87 26.09
N TRP A 669 5.67 -26.83 26.05
CA TRP A 669 5.63 -27.98 26.95
C TRP A 669 5.48 -29.26 26.14
N LYS A 670 6.53 -30.06 26.07
CA LYS A 670 6.61 -31.20 25.14
C LYS A 670 6.26 -30.72 23.69
N ASP A 671 5.20 -31.28 23.15
CA ASP A 671 4.72 -31.02 21.78
C ASP A 671 3.69 -29.87 21.69
N LEU A 672 3.29 -29.30 22.85
CA LEU A 672 2.41 -28.16 22.94
C LEU A 672 3.22 -26.85 22.89
N SER A 673 2.79 -25.88 22.09
CA SER A 673 3.42 -24.57 21.99
C SER A 673 2.37 -23.46 22.01
N LEU A 674 2.57 -22.50 22.90
CA LEU A 674 1.83 -21.24 22.96
C LEU A 674 2.76 -20.12 22.52
N TYR A 675 2.33 -19.33 21.52
CA TYR A 675 3.04 -18.15 21.07
C TYR A 675 2.15 -16.91 21.17
N PHE A 676 2.70 -15.79 21.57
CA PHE A 676 2.05 -14.50 21.44
C PHE A 676 3.04 -13.41 21.06
N LEU A 677 2.54 -12.42 20.30
CA LEU A 677 3.29 -11.24 19.86
C LEU A 677 2.50 -9.97 20.19
N VAL A 678 3.10 -9.10 20.97
CA VAL A 678 2.65 -7.73 21.16
C VAL A 678 3.50 -6.84 20.25
N SER A 679 2.86 -6.08 19.37
CA SER A 679 3.52 -5.07 18.56
C SER A 679 3.12 -3.68 19.00
N GLY A 680 4.06 -2.73 18.95
CA GLY A 680 3.84 -1.35 19.35
C GLY A 680 4.49 -0.36 18.40
N ARG A 681 3.84 0.78 18.26
CA ARG A 681 4.35 1.97 17.56
C ARG A 681 4.16 3.15 18.50
N ILE A 682 5.21 3.96 18.66
CA ILE A 682 5.17 5.13 19.56
C ILE A 682 5.46 6.38 18.75
N GLY A 683 4.56 7.36 18.86
CA GLY A 683 4.59 8.59 18.08
C GLY A 683 4.10 8.38 16.66
N GLY A 684 4.28 9.39 15.84
CA GLY A 684 3.68 9.48 14.50
C GLY A 684 2.29 10.09 14.53
N LYS A 685 1.81 10.47 13.37
CA LYS A 685 0.46 11.04 13.20
C LYS A 685 -0.27 10.32 12.08
N VAL A 686 -1.56 10.15 12.26
CA VAL A 686 -2.46 9.59 11.25
C VAL A 686 -3.60 10.56 10.95
N ILE A 687 -3.96 10.67 9.66
CA ILE A 687 -5.07 11.51 9.20
C ILE A 687 -6.28 10.61 8.99
N SER A 688 -7.45 11.02 9.51
CA SER A 688 -8.71 10.37 9.20
C SER A 688 -9.66 11.31 8.46
N LEU A 689 -9.63 11.27 7.13
CA LEU A 689 -10.62 11.97 6.32
C LEU A 689 -12.02 11.33 6.42
N THR A 690 -12.10 10.07 6.82
CA THR A 690 -13.37 9.40 7.13
C THR A 690 -14.11 10.13 8.24
N GLU A 691 -13.43 10.50 9.34
CA GLU A 691 -14.03 11.26 10.42
C GLU A 691 -14.57 12.61 9.95
N ALA A 692 -13.85 13.30 9.04
CA ALA A 692 -14.31 14.56 8.45
C ALA A 692 -15.63 14.37 7.68
N TYR A 693 -15.73 13.33 6.87
CA TYR A 693 -16.96 13.01 6.15
C TYR A 693 -18.11 12.63 7.08
N LEU A 694 -17.84 11.87 8.14
CA LEU A 694 -18.87 11.49 9.13
C LEU A 694 -19.42 12.72 9.86
N ASP A 695 -18.58 13.66 10.23
CA ASP A 695 -18.95 14.91 10.86
C ASP A 695 -19.82 15.77 9.94
N TYR A 696 -19.34 15.97 8.71
CA TYR A 696 -20.08 16.73 7.71
C TYR A 696 -21.49 16.19 7.50
N GLN A 697 -21.63 14.88 7.47
CA GLN A 697 -22.92 14.19 7.29
C GLN A 697 -23.77 14.09 8.57
N GLY A 698 -23.25 14.49 9.72
CA GLY A 698 -23.97 14.41 11.00
C GLY A 698 -24.11 13.00 11.54
N VAL A 699 -23.31 12.04 11.04
CA VAL A 699 -23.40 10.62 11.42
C VAL A 699 -22.37 10.19 12.46
N SER A 700 -21.33 10.99 12.75
CA SER A 700 -20.33 10.65 13.73
C SER A 700 -20.91 10.64 15.17
N LYS A 701 -20.32 9.80 16.03
CA LYS A 701 -20.69 9.73 17.44
C LYS A 701 -20.53 11.09 18.12
N ARG A 702 -19.45 11.83 17.87
CA ARG A 702 -19.20 13.13 18.50
C ARG A 702 -20.23 14.20 18.13
N VAL A 703 -20.76 14.17 16.90
CA VAL A 703 -21.88 15.04 16.50
C VAL A 703 -23.15 14.68 17.28
N GLY A 704 -23.45 13.38 17.39
CA GLY A 704 -24.59 12.92 18.18
C GLY A 704 -24.49 13.33 19.64
N ASP A 705 -23.32 13.14 20.25
CA ASP A 705 -23.06 13.52 21.65
C ASP A 705 -23.18 15.04 21.86
N ALA A 706 -22.66 15.86 20.95
CA ALA A 706 -22.77 17.31 21.01
C ALA A 706 -24.24 17.78 20.94
N ARG A 707 -25.07 17.20 20.08
CA ARG A 707 -26.49 17.50 19.96
C ARG A 707 -27.26 17.10 21.21
N LEU A 708 -27.00 15.93 21.77
CA LEU A 708 -27.60 15.47 23.01
C LEU A 708 -27.20 16.38 24.21
N ALA A 709 -25.96 16.82 24.26
CA ALA A 709 -25.48 17.75 25.29
C ALA A 709 -26.21 19.11 25.22
N ALA A 710 -26.42 19.63 24.01
CA ALA A 710 -27.15 20.89 23.82
C ALA A 710 -28.66 20.77 24.17
N GLU A 711 -29.27 19.61 23.94
CA GLU A 711 -30.63 19.33 24.35
C GLU A 711 -30.75 19.23 25.89
N ALA A 712 -29.75 18.69 26.56
CA ALA A 712 -29.71 18.53 27.99
C ALA A 712 -29.35 19.83 28.73
N ASN A 713 -28.70 20.79 28.05
CA ASN A 713 -28.26 22.06 28.63
C ASN A 713 -28.76 23.26 27.82
N PRO A 714 -29.80 23.97 28.29
CA PRO A 714 -30.38 25.14 27.61
C PRO A 714 -29.39 26.30 27.40
N ASP A 715 -28.28 26.34 28.16
CA ASP A 715 -27.25 27.38 28.01
C ASP A 715 -26.36 27.17 26.77
N LEU A 716 -26.35 25.96 26.20
CA LEU A 716 -25.64 25.66 24.96
C LEU A 716 -26.43 26.11 23.73
N GLN A 717 -26.56 27.43 23.59
CA GLN A 717 -27.23 28.06 22.46
C GLN A 717 -26.39 29.19 21.86
N TRP A 718 -26.40 29.28 20.56
CA TRP A 718 -25.86 30.39 19.79
C TRP A 718 -26.96 31.00 18.91
N ASN A 719 -27.36 32.21 19.22
CA ASN A 719 -28.45 32.92 18.53
C ASN A 719 -29.74 32.06 18.35
N GLY A 720 -30.12 31.33 19.40
CA GLY A 720 -31.31 30.47 19.39
C GLY A 720 -31.13 29.11 18.70
N LYS A 721 -29.91 28.76 18.25
CA LYS A 721 -29.59 27.44 17.70
C LYS A 721 -28.84 26.59 18.74
N PRO A 722 -29.06 25.26 18.78
CA PRO A 722 -28.25 24.36 19.60
C PRO A 722 -26.75 24.51 19.28
N ALA A 723 -25.93 24.68 20.31
CA ALA A 723 -24.54 25.03 20.20
C ALA A 723 -23.64 24.04 20.94
N MET A 724 -22.37 24.05 20.57
CA MET A 724 -21.30 23.34 21.26
C MET A 724 -20.19 24.31 21.66
N VAL A 725 -19.37 23.89 22.62
CA VAL A 725 -18.18 24.63 23.02
C VAL A 725 -17.07 24.29 22.04
N MET A 726 -16.51 25.30 21.36
CA MET A 726 -15.37 25.19 20.47
C MET A 726 -14.04 25.05 21.24
N PRO A 727 -12.92 24.73 20.57
CA PRO A 727 -11.59 24.61 21.20
C PRO A 727 -11.10 25.90 21.94
N ASP A 728 -11.62 27.07 21.60
CA ASP A 728 -11.32 28.35 22.24
C ASP A 728 -12.23 28.69 23.40
N GLY A 729 -13.19 27.83 23.76
CA GLY A 729 -14.17 28.02 24.83
C GLY A 729 -15.44 28.78 24.44
N ASN A 730 -15.52 29.33 23.23
CA ASN A 730 -16.71 30.01 22.73
C ASN A 730 -17.73 29.01 22.16
N LEU A 731 -18.98 29.49 22.00
CA LEU A 731 -20.06 28.70 21.45
C LEU A 731 -20.16 28.85 19.92
N ALA A 732 -20.44 27.74 19.21
CA ALA A 732 -20.83 27.75 17.82
C ALA A 732 -22.03 26.82 17.59
N PRO A 733 -22.93 27.10 16.63
CA PRO A 733 -24.02 26.19 16.30
C PRO A 733 -23.46 24.88 15.76
N ILE A 734 -23.97 23.75 16.26
CA ILE A 734 -23.39 22.41 16.05
C ILE A 734 -23.33 22.04 14.57
N GLU A 735 -24.42 22.22 13.84
CA GLU A 735 -24.51 21.85 12.44
C GLU A 735 -23.53 22.66 11.58
N GLU A 736 -23.54 23.98 11.74
CA GLU A 736 -22.65 24.88 10.97
C GLU A 736 -21.18 24.62 11.30
N TYR A 737 -20.88 24.35 12.58
CA TYR A 737 -19.52 23.99 13.00
C TYR A 737 -19.03 22.72 12.28
N TYR A 738 -19.74 21.60 12.43
CA TYR A 738 -19.29 20.33 11.90
C TYR A 738 -19.34 20.27 10.36
N LYS A 739 -20.32 20.96 9.74
CA LYS A 739 -20.34 21.12 8.28
C LYS A 739 -19.15 21.91 7.75
N ALA A 740 -18.75 22.97 8.44
CA ALA A 740 -17.59 23.77 8.06
C ALA A 740 -16.29 23.00 8.29
N VAL A 741 -16.11 22.41 9.46
CA VAL A 741 -14.89 21.70 9.85
C VAL A 741 -14.71 20.39 9.04
N GLY A 742 -15.77 19.61 8.90
CA GLY A 742 -15.76 18.36 8.13
C GLY A 742 -15.70 18.60 6.62
N GLY A 743 -16.51 19.52 6.09
CA GLY A 743 -16.55 19.81 4.66
C GLY A 743 -15.26 20.41 4.10
N ASN A 744 -14.57 21.23 4.88
CA ASN A 744 -13.27 21.78 4.53
C ASN A 744 -12.10 20.96 5.08
N MET A 745 -12.35 19.85 5.76
CA MET A 745 -11.32 18.95 6.30
C MET A 745 -10.26 19.72 7.09
N PHE A 746 -10.67 20.41 8.16
CA PHE A 746 -9.73 21.15 9.02
C PHE A 746 -8.71 20.20 9.63
N GLY A 747 -7.49 20.23 9.13
CA GLY A 747 -6.48 19.22 9.45
C GLY A 747 -6.15 19.11 10.93
N SER A 748 -6.20 20.21 11.67
CA SER A 748 -6.00 20.20 13.11
C SER A 748 -7.04 19.36 13.88
N GLN A 749 -8.19 19.09 13.28
CA GLN A 749 -9.31 18.36 13.90
C GLN A 749 -9.35 16.87 13.53
N TYR A 750 -8.59 16.46 12.51
CA TYR A 750 -8.63 15.11 11.94
C TYR A 750 -7.26 14.42 11.85
N VAL A 751 -6.28 14.95 12.58
CA VAL A 751 -4.96 14.35 12.75
C VAL A 751 -4.83 13.87 14.19
N TYR A 752 -4.58 12.57 14.33
CA TYR A 752 -4.52 11.87 15.60
C TYR A 752 -3.12 11.35 15.88
N ASP A 753 -2.81 11.04 17.13
CA ASP A 753 -1.58 10.35 17.48
C ASP A 753 -1.65 8.90 17.00
N ALA A 754 -0.59 8.42 16.35
CA ALA A 754 -0.52 7.07 15.80
C ALA A 754 0.03 6.06 16.81
N THR A 755 0.30 6.45 18.05
CA THR A 755 0.76 5.54 19.10
C THR A 755 -0.27 4.44 19.32
N ASN A 756 0.20 3.19 19.23
CA ASN A 756 -0.65 2.04 19.48
C ASN A 756 0.17 0.83 19.95
N PHE A 757 -0.50 -0.04 20.71
CA PHE A 757 -0.03 -1.37 21.07
C PHE A 757 -1.14 -2.36 20.80
N ARG A 758 -0.83 -3.47 20.14
CA ARG A 758 -1.81 -4.50 19.82
C ARG A 758 -1.30 -5.90 20.11
N LEU A 759 -2.22 -6.80 20.44
CA LEU A 759 -1.95 -8.23 20.41
C LEU A 759 -1.98 -8.67 18.94
N ALA A 760 -0.77 -8.67 18.33
CA ALA A 760 -0.59 -8.89 16.90
C ALA A 760 -0.77 -10.35 16.51
N GLU A 761 -0.37 -11.28 17.37
CA GLU A 761 -0.56 -12.71 17.16
C GLU A 761 -0.72 -13.45 18.49
N LEU A 762 -1.62 -14.43 18.51
CA LEU A 762 -1.75 -15.45 19.56
C LEU A 762 -1.93 -16.80 18.86
N SER A 763 -1.09 -17.76 19.17
CA SER A 763 -1.12 -19.09 18.54
C SER A 763 -0.96 -20.20 19.55
N LEU A 764 -1.79 -21.23 19.43
CA LEU A 764 -1.68 -22.48 20.18
C LEU A 764 -1.51 -23.61 19.17
N GLY A 765 -0.43 -24.37 19.30
CA GLY A 765 -0.08 -25.46 18.40
C GLY A 765 0.27 -26.74 19.14
N TYR A 766 -0.06 -27.89 18.56
CA TYR A 766 0.32 -29.21 19.04
C TYR A 766 0.87 -30.06 17.89
N SER A 767 1.97 -30.79 18.13
CA SER A 767 2.62 -31.65 17.16
C SER A 767 2.53 -33.13 17.56
N PHE A 768 2.02 -33.94 16.65
CA PHE A 768 1.95 -35.40 16.80
C PHE A 768 3.07 -36.03 15.99
N HIS A 769 3.78 -36.96 16.56
CA HIS A 769 4.91 -37.65 15.93
C HIS A 769 4.61 -39.13 15.69
N ASN A 770 5.13 -39.67 14.58
CA ASN A 770 5.09 -41.09 14.25
C ASN A 770 3.70 -41.72 14.26
N LEU A 771 2.69 -41.03 13.71
CA LEU A 771 1.33 -41.56 13.63
C LEU A 771 1.25 -42.72 12.63
N PHE A 772 0.34 -43.66 12.89
CA PHE A 772 0.06 -44.83 12.04
C PHE A 772 1.31 -45.63 11.67
N GLY A 773 2.12 -45.94 12.69
CA GLY A 773 3.34 -46.73 12.51
C GLY A 773 4.44 -46.00 11.68
N GLY A 774 4.45 -44.68 11.71
CA GLY A 774 5.46 -43.86 11.02
C GLY A 774 5.08 -43.47 9.59
N VAL A 775 3.87 -43.82 9.14
CA VAL A 775 3.36 -43.33 7.81
C VAL A 775 3.28 -41.82 7.81
N ILE A 776 2.80 -41.22 8.90
CA ILE A 776 2.83 -39.76 9.12
C ILE A 776 3.92 -39.50 10.15
N SER A 777 5.05 -38.98 9.68
CA SER A 777 6.17 -38.67 10.58
C SER A 777 5.90 -37.52 11.52
N ASN A 778 5.14 -36.51 11.05
CA ASN A 778 4.74 -35.32 11.83
C ASN A 778 3.41 -34.78 11.33
N LEU A 779 2.48 -34.52 12.27
CA LEU A 779 1.24 -33.78 12.07
C LEU A 779 1.17 -32.64 13.06
N SER A 780 1.18 -31.38 12.59
CA SER A 780 1.04 -30.21 13.46
C SER A 780 -0.31 -29.57 13.23
N LEU A 781 -1.04 -29.32 14.31
CA LEU A 781 -2.31 -28.59 14.32
C LEU A 781 -2.12 -27.30 15.10
N SER A 782 -2.63 -26.19 14.60
CA SER A 782 -2.54 -24.90 15.30
C SER A 782 -3.80 -24.06 15.09
N VAL A 783 -4.14 -23.29 16.13
CA VAL A 783 -5.13 -22.20 16.06
C VAL A 783 -4.38 -20.90 16.24
N VAL A 784 -4.61 -19.95 15.33
CA VAL A 784 -3.88 -18.69 15.28
C VAL A 784 -4.88 -17.54 15.17
N GLY A 785 -4.82 -16.60 16.11
CA GLY A 785 -5.49 -15.32 16.05
C GLY A 785 -4.49 -14.22 15.69
N ARG A 786 -4.84 -13.36 14.75
CA ARG A 786 -4.00 -12.23 14.34
C ARG A 786 -4.75 -10.92 14.46
N ASN A 787 -4.01 -9.87 14.87
CA ASN A 787 -4.57 -8.53 15.09
C ASN A 787 -5.84 -8.56 15.93
N LEU A 788 -5.82 -9.27 17.08
CA LEU A 788 -7.01 -9.60 17.85
C LEU A 788 -7.67 -8.37 18.45
N PHE A 789 -6.88 -7.47 19.01
CA PHE A 789 -7.36 -6.20 19.56
C PHE A 789 -6.19 -5.25 19.85
N PHE A 790 -6.52 -3.97 19.97
CA PHE A 790 -5.62 -2.96 20.49
C PHE A 790 -5.60 -2.98 22.02
N ILE A 791 -4.42 -3.14 22.61
CA ILE A 791 -4.18 -2.94 24.04
C ILE A 791 -4.31 -1.45 24.34
N TYR A 792 -3.78 -0.63 23.43
CA TYR A 792 -3.88 0.84 23.47
C TYR A 792 -3.88 1.41 22.05
N LYS A 793 -4.72 2.42 21.79
CA LYS A 793 -4.64 3.31 20.64
C LYS A 793 -5.32 4.63 20.95
N ASP A 794 -4.81 5.72 20.36
CA ASP A 794 -5.40 7.05 20.49
C ASP A 794 -6.34 7.36 19.29
N ALA A 795 -5.91 7.04 18.09
CA ALA A 795 -6.68 7.31 16.88
C ALA A 795 -8.01 6.54 16.83
N PRO A 796 -9.11 7.13 16.30
CA PRO A 796 -10.39 6.42 16.10
C PRO A 796 -10.32 5.36 15.00
N VAL A 797 -9.28 5.35 14.20
CA VAL A 797 -8.98 4.42 13.11
C VAL A 797 -7.85 3.46 13.48
N ASP A 798 -7.51 2.50 12.61
CA ASP A 798 -6.29 1.70 12.74
C ASP A 798 -5.10 2.58 12.32
N PRO A 799 -4.23 2.95 13.27
CA PRO A 799 -3.17 3.93 13.02
C PRO A 799 -1.98 3.35 12.26
#